data_daf3c1834e6275f7f45e26f7d0fe24de
#
_entry.id   daf3c1834e6275f7f45e26f7d0fe24de
#
_cell.length_a   1.000
_cell.length_b   1.000
_cell.length_c   1.000
_cell.angle_alpha   90.00
_cell.angle_beta   90.00
_cell.angle_gamma   90.00
#
_symmetry.space_group_name_H-M   'P 1'
#
loop_
_entity.id
_entity.type
_entity.pdbx_description
1 polymer ?
#
loop_
_entity_poly.entity_id
_entity_poly.type
_entity_poly.pdbx_seq_one_letter_code
_entity_poly.pdbx_strand_id
1 'polypeptide(L)'
;MSIVSVEASTDLINKQVISQREYAVRMIYNGEVDNGLFQLHALLNQHSTDPYLLADYFTLKSKYQQLSIEDLQYIHYINLSTYPTYAYIPTLQGLRNAKQFVLAKHLAEQMYSYHPSNDLLLIKAVLNAESQNFSDAIQDLRKLGLSHLSIDQQIQSSYAWRISHHAIESLNLIYPLHEKNKNNPQITEEYLYTLMALDNSSQALQVIEQSSLNKTHPELLLNIQLSAFNQGINNAFSNYKYLLDKGESESFSFQSLDKILNNAEQLKSLLTPENPQFLPFYYNYIYALGLRKNFTAVLRYAHQLNRSFLEMPAYVRHSIANAYLYLKQPAKAEPLYQSLLLEKNYADIEVYSGLYYSYLEQEKYKSADLLAQQIDTLIPTFRYSHAKGVDKTTAPDRYEYISLKGLNYGYQNHLNQAEQYFYNILEKSPNNEAYINNLATVQRWRGLFIASQQTLERLNGKNNTDKTTRINELQNSQAIGNIQLWKQQLSSLALLYPDDTAIQESAKDFKTRQKFTMSYASNFGLSQKSSTQRPEHYLRVNSPWIYDNYRLYTQHATFTNNAPHQQFLSKQSGAGLEWASKQKSLNLGIFQQRGQKNIGFNLEWQQDLSDYFKYLLNYNSATTTLPYMRGHQYVLNTVFRTNESRSLSVAYQYIQLPYRNRQQDLSTNLTQQLFSSAHHLTEAQIKFCLSSNHIQNMQFSDSEHSLSTHVNVHHEWLTWRSYDQKFTQFLDIGFGQSDQKYLRTRASWNAQYLHEWAFDRTWRIQYGFGFAESTFNVQDKNRLYGLLALQGSF
;
A
#
# COMPACT_ATOMS: atom_id res chain seq x y z
N MET A 1 100.76 18.73 -5.38
CA MET A 1 100.49 17.32 -4.85
C MET A 1 99.16 17.12 -4.13
N SER A 2 98.20 18.05 -4.08
CA SER A 2 96.94 17.88 -3.31
C SER A 2 95.73 17.52 -4.15
N ILE A 3 95.79 17.62 -5.47
CA ILE A 3 94.58 17.27 -6.31
C ILE A 3 94.57 15.76 -6.68
N VAL A 4 95.66 15.17 -6.91
CA VAL A 4 95.81 13.73 -7.23
C VAL A 4 95.46 12.81 -6.06
N SER A 5 95.66 13.25 -4.81
CA SER A 5 95.30 12.46 -3.61
C SER A 5 93.85 12.47 -3.29
N VAL A 6 93.09 13.53 -3.72
CA VAL A 6 91.63 13.61 -3.52
C VAL A 6 90.92 12.76 -4.55
N GLU A 7 91.35 12.76 -5.83
CA GLU A 7 90.80 11.93 -6.89
C GLU A 7 91.02 10.42 -6.62
N ALA A 8 92.15 10.04 -6.11
CA ALA A 8 92.50 8.65 -5.77
C ALA A 8 91.71 8.18 -4.53
N SER A 9 91.39 9.05 -3.57
CA SER A 9 90.60 8.67 -2.38
C SER A 9 89.14 8.55 -2.73
N THR A 10 88.59 9.44 -3.65
CA THR A 10 87.25 9.36 -4.14
C THR A 10 87.03 8.11 -5.02
N ASP A 11 87.97 7.75 -5.84
CA ASP A 11 87.87 6.51 -6.64
C ASP A 11 87.91 5.25 -5.78
N LEU A 12 88.67 5.21 -4.70
CA LEU A 12 88.64 4.12 -3.74
C LEU A 12 87.39 3.98 -2.92
N ILE A 13 86.80 5.14 -2.50
CA ILE A 13 85.52 5.19 -1.79
C ILE A 13 84.41 4.70 -2.75
N ASN A 14 84.36 5.17 -3.98
CA ASN A 14 83.40 4.72 -4.99
C ASN A 14 83.51 3.20 -5.26
N LYS A 15 84.73 2.62 -5.39
CA LYS A 15 84.86 1.20 -5.57
C LYS A 15 84.42 0.38 -4.37
N GLN A 16 84.59 0.90 -3.14
CA GLN A 16 84.15 0.26 -1.93
C GLN A 16 82.59 0.24 -1.84
N VAL A 17 81.90 1.35 -2.13
CA VAL A 17 80.49 1.46 -2.15
C VAL A 17 79.88 0.50 -3.19
N ILE A 18 80.46 0.42 -4.40
CA ILE A 18 80.01 -0.47 -5.47
C ILE A 18 80.15 -1.95 -4.97
N SER A 19 81.26 -2.34 -4.35
CA SER A 19 81.45 -3.69 -3.84
C SER A 19 80.47 -4.05 -2.72
N GLN A 20 80.19 -3.12 -1.82
CA GLN A 20 79.21 -3.31 -0.73
C GLN A 20 77.78 -3.42 -1.25
N ARG A 21 77.38 -2.53 -2.22
CA ARG A 21 76.13 -2.62 -2.88
C ARG A 21 75.90 -3.96 -3.56
N GLU A 22 76.87 -4.41 -4.39
CA GLU A 22 76.81 -5.71 -5.07
C GLU A 22 76.72 -6.88 -4.08
N TYR A 23 77.41 -6.79 -2.96
CA TYR A 23 77.32 -7.78 -1.91
C TYR A 23 75.94 -7.85 -1.30
N ALA A 24 75.35 -6.72 -0.93
CA ALA A 24 73.97 -6.63 -0.40
C ALA A 24 72.93 -7.14 -1.39
N VAL A 25 73.04 -6.79 -2.69
CA VAL A 25 72.20 -7.31 -3.73
C VAL A 25 72.29 -8.83 -3.87
N ARG A 26 73.52 -9.44 -3.81
CA ARG A 26 73.69 -10.87 -3.82
C ARG A 26 73.09 -11.57 -2.61
N MET A 27 73.17 -10.97 -1.43
CA MET A 27 72.50 -11.51 -0.22
C MET A 27 70.96 -11.63 -0.47
N ILE A 28 70.35 -10.61 -1.04
CA ILE A 28 68.91 -10.63 -1.31
C ILE A 28 68.55 -11.76 -2.30
N TYR A 29 69.30 -11.89 -3.37
CA TYR A 29 69.11 -12.98 -4.36
C TYR A 29 69.33 -14.37 -3.79
N ASN A 30 70.29 -14.51 -2.77
CA ASN A 30 70.55 -15.76 -2.06
C ASN A 30 69.52 -16.08 -0.96
N GLY A 31 68.42 -15.22 -0.81
CA GLY A 31 67.33 -15.45 0.15
C GLY A 31 67.52 -14.70 1.48
N GLU A 32 68.58 -13.97 1.72
CA GLU A 32 68.83 -13.16 2.92
C GLU A 32 68.26 -11.74 2.72
N VAL A 33 66.95 -11.66 2.44
CA VAL A 33 66.22 -10.40 1.99
C VAL A 33 66.39 -9.30 3.03
N ASP A 34 66.08 -9.57 4.30
CA ASP A 34 66.06 -8.56 5.34
C ASP A 34 67.49 -8.01 5.62
N ASN A 35 68.47 -8.87 5.68
CA ASN A 35 69.87 -8.47 5.89
C ASN A 35 70.40 -7.63 4.72
N GLY A 36 70.07 -8.04 3.49
CA GLY A 36 70.54 -7.33 2.31
C GLY A 36 69.87 -5.97 2.15
N LEU A 37 68.55 -5.87 2.41
CA LEU A 37 67.82 -4.57 2.42
C LEU A 37 68.31 -3.65 3.52
N PHE A 38 68.59 -4.19 4.72
CA PHE A 38 69.19 -3.42 5.80
C PHE A 38 70.57 -2.83 5.43
N GLN A 39 71.44 -3.60 4.76
CA GLN A 39 72.73 -3.10 4.28
C GLN A 39 72.58 -2.04 3.19
N LEU A 40 71.66 -2.24 2.23
CA LEU A 40 71.35 -1.22 1.21
C LEU A 40 70.86 0.07 1.85
N HIS A 41 69.98 -0.03 2.84
CA HIS A 41 69.46 1.13 3.55
C HIS A 41 70.56 1.85 4.36
N ALA A 42 71.44 1.11 5.02
CA ALA A 42 72.55 1.69 5.73
C ALA A 42 73.55 2.43 4.81
N LEU A 43 73.78 1.89 3.60
CA LEU A 43 74.55 2.55 2.53
C LEU A 43 73.85 3.84 2.02
N LEU A 44 72.53 3.80 1.85
CA LEU A 44 71.74 4.95 1.44
C LEU A 44 71.82 6.09 2.45
N ASN A 45 71.84 5.79 3.74
CA ASN A 45 72.01 6.82 4.78
C ASN A 45 73.32 7.58 4.67
N GLN A 46 74.37 6.92 4.09
CA GLN A 46 75.73 7.52 3.90
C GLN A 46 75.89 8.11 2.49
N HIS A 47 75.20 7.61 1.49
CA HIS A 47 75.32 7.94 0.07
C HIS A 47 73.94 8.12 -0.58
N SER A 48 73.13 8.97 -0.06
CA SER A 48 71.72 9.14 -0.44
C SER A 48 71.49 9.64 -1.89
N THR A 49 72.51 10.14 -2.56
CA THR A 49 72.46 10.67 -3.93
C THR A 49 73.00 9.71 -4.97
N ASP A 50 73.48 8.50 -4.57
CA ASP A 50 74.00 7.52 -5.56
C ASP A 50 72.83 6.90 -6.35
N PRO A 51 72.81 7.10 -7.70
CA PRO A 51 71.61 6.74 -8.49
C PRO A 51 71.42 5.23 -8.63
N TYR A 52 72.53 4.46 -8.61
CA TYR A 52 72.46 3.01 -8.70
C TYR A 52 72.06 2.34 -7.37
N LEU A 53 72.50 2.94 -6.28
CA LEU A 53 72.13 2.48 -4.94
C LEU A 53 70.63 2.75 -4.66
N LEU A 54 70.16 3.92 -5.03
CA LEU A 54 68.72 4.29 -4.99
C LEU A 54 67.93 3.33 -5.84
N ALA A 55 68.40 3.06 -7.07
CA ALA A 55 67.70 2.20 -8.03
C ALA A 55 67.57 0.74 -7.52
N ASP A 56 68.68 0.17 -7.03
CA ASP A 56 68.65 -1.18 -6.48
C ASP A 56 67.80 -1.28 -5.22
N TYR A 57 67.91 -0.28 -4.34
CA TYR A 57 67.09 -0.24 -3.13
C TYR A 57 65.63 -0.22 -3.43
N PHE A 58 65.15 0.72 -4.20
CA PHE A 58 63.71 0.82 -4.56
C PHE A 58 63.25 -0.39 -5.34
N THR A 59 64.04 -0.92 -6.27
CA THR A 59 63.68 -2.11 -7.05
C THR A 59 63.52 -3.33 -6.15
N LEU A 60 64.46 -3.59 -5.26
CA LEU A 60 64.47 -4.77 -4.40
C LEU A 60 63.47 -4.62 -3.24
N LYS A 61 63.43 -3.43 -2.63
CA LYS A 61 62.45 -3.12 -1.59
C LYS A 61 61.00 -3.29 -2.10
N SER A 62 60.68 -2.73 -3.27
CA SER A 62 59.34 -2.85 -3.89
C SER A 62 58.98 -4.27 -4.24
N LYS A 63 59.97 -5.12 -4.57
CA LYS A 63 59.75 -6.53 -4.94
C LYS A 63 59.52 -7.43 -3.73
N TYR A 64 60.19 -7.21 -2.64
CA TYR A 64 60.23 -8.16 -1.52
C TYR A 64 59.53 -7.62 -0.25
N GLN A 65 59.37 -6.29 -0.14
CA GLN A 65 58.75 -5.62 1.01
C GLN A 65 57.92 -4.42 0.56
N GLN A 66 57.17 -3.83 1.45
CA GLN A 66 56.45 -2.56 1.21
C GLN A 66 57.35 -1.36 1.60
N LEU A 67 57.26 -0.26 0.83
CA LEU A 67 57.96 0.98 1.20
C LEU A 67 57.38 1.55 2.49
N SER A 68 58.24 1.94 3.41
CA SER A 68 57.89 2.62 4.67
C SER A 68 57.83 4.15 4.46
N ILE A 69 57.34 4.86 5.43
CA ILE A 69 57.33 6.34 5.42
C ILE A 69 58.75 6.89 5.39
N GLU A 70 59.72 6.21 6.02
CA GLU A 70 61.11 6.60 6.05
C GLU A 70 61.77 6.44 4.66
N ASP A 71 61.34 5.47 3.88
CA ASP A 71 61.85 5.25 2.54
C ASP A 71 61.51 6.41 1.58
N LEU A 72 60.36 7.10 1.85
CA LEU A 72 59.85 8.17 0.99
C LEU A 72 60.77 9.39 0.96
N GLN A 73 61.60 9.60 2.00
CA GLN A 73 62.56 10.70 2.03
C GLN A 73 63.62 10.61 0.91
N TYR A 74 63.93 9.41 0.47
CA TYR A 74 64.94 9.17 -0.58
C TYR A 74 64.45 9.48 -1.98
N ILE A 75 63.14 9.57 -2.20
CA ILE A 75 62.53 9.88 -3.50
C ILE A 75 63.02 11.26 -3.99
N HIS A 76 63.24 12.22 -3.10
CA HIS A 76 63.68 13.56 -3.44
C HIS A 76 65.16 13.60 -4.01
N TYR A 77 65.92 12.55 -3.79
CA TYR A 77 67.28 12.44 -4.31
C TYR A 77 67.34 11.77 -5.69
N ILE A 78 66.22 11.32 -6.26
CA ILE A 78 66.17 10.73 -7.60
C ILE A 78 66.41 11.82 -8.65
N ASN A 79 67.56 11.74 -9.32
CA ASN A 79 67.88 12.58 -10.48
C ASN A 79 67.71 11.75 -11.76
N LEU A 80 66.66 12.07 -12.54
CA LEU A 80 66.25 11.29 -13.74
C LEU A 80 67.34 11.25 -14.84
N SER A 81 68.28 12.22 -14.84
CA SER A 81 69.38 12.22 -15.78
C SER A 81 70.38 11.09 -15.57
N THR A 82 70.46 10.58 -14.34
CA THR A 82 71.42 9.56 -13.92
C THR A 82 70.73 8.31 -13.33
N TYR A 83 69.46 8.41 -12.99
CA TYR A 83 68.71 7.30 -12.39
C TYR A 83 68.43 6.18 -13.42
N PRO A 84 68.82 4.94 -13.14
CA PRO A 84 68.71 3.84 -14.09
C PRO A 84 67.28 3.54 -14.49
N THR A 85 67.00 3.38 -15.78
CA THR A 85 65.65 3.14 -16.34
C THR A 85 65.04 1.82 -15.89
N TYR A 86 65.82 0.79 -15.56
CA TYR A 86 65.31 -0.48 -15.02
C TYR A 86 64.57 -0.32 -13.69
N ALA A 87 64.86 0.73 -12.92
CA ALA A 87 64.27 0.99 -11.64
C ALA A 87 62.98 1.85 -11.73
N TYR A 88 62.64 2.42 -12.89
CA TYR A 88 61.48 3.31 -13.05
C TYR A 88 60.18 2.62 -12.64
N ILE A 89 59.86 1.49 -13.29
CA ILE A 89 58.63 0.73 -13.04
C ILE A 89 58.59 0.19 -11.61
N PRO A 90 59.64 -0.50 -11.08
CA PRO A 90 59.65 -0.96 -9.71
C PRO A 90 59.44 0.16 -8.67
N THR A 91 60.07 1.32 -8.84
CA THR A 91 59.87 2.48 -7.96
C THR A 91 58.46 2.97 -7.94
N LEU A 92 57.83 3.12 -9.13
CA LEU A 92 56.44 3.56 -9.25
C LEU A 92 55.47 2.52 -8.66
N GLN A 93 55.70 1.23 -8.88
CA GLN A 93 54.95 0.13 -8.27
C GLN A 93 55.07 0.13 -6.74
N GLY A 94 56.27 0.33 -6.22
CA GLY A 94 56.52 0.42 -4.78
C GLY A 94 55.70 1.60 -4.13
N LEU A 95 55.73 2.78 -4.75
CA LEU A 95 54.96 3.91 -4.31
C LEU A 95 53.43 3.67 -4.41
N ARG A 96 53.00 3.02 -5.47
CA ARG A 96 51.62 2.60 -5.64
C ARG A 96 51.15 1.65 -4.53
N ASN A 97 51.98 0.61 -4.23
CA ASN A 97 51.72 -0.36 -3.17
C ASN A 97 51.69 0.29 -1.78
N ALA A 98 52.51 1.33 -1.57
CA ALA A 98 52.50 2.15 -0.38
C ALA A 98 51.34 3.21 -0.35
N LYS A 99 50.44 3.17 -1.32
CA LYS A 99 49.29 4.08 -1.48
C LYS A 99 49.69 5.56 -1.63
N GLN A 100 50.89 5.85 -2.11
CA GLN A 100 51.44 7.18 -2.34
C GLN A 100 51.10 7.66 -3.78
N PHE A 101 49.82 7.60 -4.14
CA PHE A 101 49.35 7.81 -5.52
C PHE A 101 49.73 9.16 -6.10
N VAL A 102 49.66 10.26 -5.33
CA VAL A 102 49.98 11.62 -5.81
C VAL A 102 51.49 11.72 -6.14
N LEU A 103 52.35 11.20 -5.26
CA LEU A 103 53.81 11.20 -5.45
C LEU A 103 54.18 10.28 -6.64
N ALA A 104 53.59 9.07 -6.71
CA ALA A 104 53.84 8.15 -7.79
C ALA A 104 53.40 8.73 -9.15
N LYS A 105 52.25 9.40 -9.21
CA LYS A 105 51.73 10.09 -10.41
C LYS A 105 52.76 11.14 -10.89
N HIS A 106 53.16 12.02 -10.00
CA HIS A 106 54.08 13.13 -10.35
C HIS A 106 55.41 12.58 -10.88
N LEU A 107 55.98 11.58 -10.19
CA LEU A 107 57.21 10.90 -10.64
C LEU A 107 57.02 10.16 -11.98
N ALA A 108 55.88 9.51 -12.20
CA ALA A 108 55.57 8.84 -13.45
C ALA A 108 55.51 9.83 -14.63
N GLU A 109 54.91 11.02 -14.43
CA GLU A 109 54.87 12.07 -15.46
C GLU A 109 56.27 12.53 -15.83
N GLN A 110 57.15 12.75 -14.84
CA GLN A 110 58.54 13.11 -15.06
C GLN A 110 59.34 12.02 -15.78
N MET A 111 59.26 10.76 -15.30
CA MET A 111 59.91 9.60 -15.89
C MET A 111 59.46 9.38 -17.34
N TYR A 112 58.16 9.50 -17.62
CA TYR A 112 57.64 9.35 -18.99
C TYR A 112 58.13 10.46 -19.92
N SER A 113 58.21 11.68 -19.45
CA SER A 113 58.69 12.81 -20.26
C SER A 113 60.18 12.68 -20.56
N TYR A 114 60.96 12.03 -19.68
CA TYR A 114 62.38 11.81 -19.81
C TYR A 114 62.69 10.59 -20.69
N HIS A 115 61.92 9.51 -20.55
CA HIS A 115 62.13 8.27 -21.30
C HIS A 115 60.80 7.61 -21.68
N PRO A 116 60.14 8.05 -22.76
CA PRO A 116 58.86 7.54 -23.18
C PRO A 116 58.93 6.00 -23.50
N SER A 117 58.05 5.23 -22.86
CA SER A 117 57.85 3.81 -23.17
C SER A 117 56.40 3.40 -22.91
N ASN A 118 55.93 2.33 -23.53
CA ASN A 118 54.58 1.82 -23.32
C ASN A 118 54.36 1.36 -21.87
N ASP A 119 55.36 0.77 -21.22
CA ASP A 119 55.28 0.33 -19.83
C ASP A 119 55.08 1.53 -18.88
N LEU A 120 55.83 2.62 -19.09
CA LEU A 120 55.68 3.85 -18.33
C LEU A 120 54.35 4.55 -18.62
N LEU A 121 53.89 4.52 -19.86
CA LEU A 121 52.60 5.06 -20.24
C LEU A 121 51.44 4.31 -19.54
N LEU A 122 51.53 2.98 -19.46
CA LEU A 122 50.53 2.15 -18.77
C LEU A 122 50.53 2.40 -17.26
N ILE A 123 51.70 2.36 -16.59
CA ILE A 123 51.73 2.61 -15.13
C ILE A 123 51.25 4.02 -14.80
N LYS A 124 51.61 5.01 -15.64
CA LYS A 124 51.12 6.39 -15.52
C LYS A 124 49.60 6.44 -15.68
N ALA A 125 48.99 5.76 -16.65
CA ALA A 125 47.55 5.67 -16.83
C ALA A 125 46.87 5.03 -15.61
N VAL A 126 47.42 3.94 -15.07
CA VAL A 126 46.91 3.29 -13.85
C VAL A 126 46.95 4.26 -12.65
N LEU A 127 48.10 4.93 -12.44
CA LEU A 127 48.23 5.92 -11.35
C LEU A 127 47.28 7.11 -11.49
N ASN A 128 47.06 7.63 -12.72
CA ASN A 128 46.09 8.65 -12.99
C ASN A 128 44.66 8.18 -12.63
N ALA A 129 44.32 6.94 -12.99
CA ALA A 129 43.01 6.34 -12.69
C ALA A 129 42.77 6.18 -11.17
N GLU A 130 43.81 5.65 -10.44
CA GLU A 130 43.76 5.51 -8.98
C GLU A 130 43.77 6.83 -8.22
N SER A 131 44.36 7.88 -8.81
CA SER A 131 44.32 9.25 -8.29
C SER A 131 43.03 10.02 -8.68
N GLN A 132 42.06 9.36 -9.28
CA GLN A 132 40.79 9.95 -9.78
C GLN A 132 40.96 11.01 -10.89
N ASN A 133 42.12 11.05 -11.55
CA ASN A 133 42.36 11.89 -12.74
C ASN A 133 41.93 11.14 -14.02
N PHE A 134 40.64 10.83 -14.12
CA PHE A 134 40.11 9.96 -15.16
C PHE A 134 40.35 10.46 -16.59
N SER A 135 40.29 11.78 -16.81
CA SER A 135 40.55 12.38 -18.13
C SER A 135 41.94 12.05 -18.65
N ASP A 136 42.97 12.20 -17.79
CA ASP A 136 44.36 11.95 -18.15
C ASP A 136 44.60 10.44 -18.32
N ALA A 137 44.02 9.62 -17.44
CA ALA A 137 44.06 8.16 -17.55
C ALA A 137 43.51 7.68 -18.90
N ILE A 138 42.32 8.18 -19.29
CA ILE A 138 41.68 7.83 -20.55
C ILE A 138 42.53 8.26 -21.75
N GLN A 139 43.12 9.47 -21.68
CA GLN A 139 43.99 9.95 -22.75
C GLN A 139 45.23 9.08 -22.90
N ASP A 140 45.87 8.70 -21.78
CA ASP A 140 47.04 7.84 -21.81
C ASP A 140 46.70 6.42 -22.29
N LEU A 141 45.60 5.84 -21.87
CA LEU A 141 45.14 4.53 -22.33
C LEU A 141 44.79 4.51 -23.83
N ARG A 142 44.25 5.61 -24.39
CA ARG A 142 43.99 5.73 -25.82
C ARG A 142 45.26 5.84 -26.68
N LYS A 143 46.36 6.38 -26.10
CA LYS A 143 47.68 6.42 -26.78
C LYS A 143 48.37 5.06 -26.75
N LEU A 144 47.98 4.17 -25.84
CA LEU A 144 48.59 2.85 -25.70
C LEU A 144 48.12 1.96 -26.85
N GLY A 145 49.03 1.50 -27.68
CA GLY A 145 48.71 0.57 -28.77
C GLY A 145 48.42 -0.84 -28.22
N LEU A 146 47.17 -1.32 -28.42
CA LEU A 146 46.72 -2.61 -27.85
C LEU A 146 47.36 -3.85 -28.46
N SER A 147 47.89 -3.77 -29.71
CA SER A 147 48.33 -4.91 -30.49
C SER A 147 49.63 -5.61 -30.00
N HIS A 148 50.34 -5.01 -29.06
CA HIS A 148 51.64 -5.50 -28.60
C HIS A 148 51.73 -5.66 -27.05
N LEU A 149 50.60 -5.58 -26.37
CA LEU A 149 50.54 -5.69 -24.92
C LEU A 149 50.62 -7.16 -24.46
N SER A 150 51.44 -7.42 -23.46
CA SER A 150 51.41 -8.72 -22.77
C SER A 150 50.07 -8.94 -22.08
N ILE A 151 49.78 -10.17 -21.68
CA ILE A 151 48.56 -10.51 -20.94
C ILE A 151 48.43 -9.64 -19.68
N ASP A 152 49.48 -9.50 -18.90
CA ASP A 152 49.46 -8.70 -17.67
C ASP A 152 49.23 -7.22 -17.94
N GLN A 153 49.77 -6.67 -19.02
CA GLN A 153 49.54 -5.30 -19.44
C GLN A 153 48.11 -5.11 -19.92
N GLN A 154 47.49 -6.08 -20.57
CA GLN A 154 46.11 -6.05 -20.97
C GLN A 154 45.15 -6.07 -19.75
N ILE A 155 45.47 -6.89 -18.72
CA ILE A 155 44.73 -6.90 -17.46
C ILE A 155 44.83 -5.53 -16.76
N GLN A 156 46.02 -4.95 -16.67
CA GLN A 156 46.22 -3.63 -16.05
C GLN A 156 45.51 -2.51 -16.84
N SER A 157 45.53 -2.60 -18.15
CA SER A 157 44.79 -1.66 -19.03
C SER A 157 43.26 -1.78 -18.81
N SER A 158 42.74 -3.01 -18.72
CA SER A 158 41.37 -3.31 -18.40
C SER A 158 40.95 -2.71 -17.04
N TYR A 159 41.77 -2.97 -16.03
CA TYR A 159 41.60 -2.41 -14.69
C TYR A 159 41.53 -0.87 -14.73
N ALA A 160 42.49 -0.19 -15.41
CA ALA A 160 42.51 1.27 -15.50
C ALA A 160 41.30 1.85 -16.24
N TRP A 161 40.87 1.19 -17.33
CA TRP A 161 39.62 1.55 -17.99
C TRP A 161 38.42 1.44 -17.07
N ARG A 162 38.28 0.33 -16.36
CA ARG A 162 37.16 0.05 -15.46
C ARG A 162 37.04 1.06 -14.34
N ILE A 163 38.13 1.35 -13.61
CA ILE A 163 38.11 2.31 -12.50
C ILE A 163 37.95 3.76 -12.99
N SER A 164 38.24 4.05 -14.28
CA SER A 164 37.98 5.33 -14.92
C SER A 164 36.54 5.46 -15.45
N HIS A 165 35.61 4.59 -15.02
CA HIS A 165 34.19 4.54 -15.43
C HIS A 165 33.97 4.23 -16.92
N HIS A 166 34.92 3.57 -17.57
CA HIS A 166 34.87 3.10 -18.96
C HIS A 166 34.83 1.57 -19.03
N ALA A 167 33.83 0.97 -18.38
CA ALA A 167 33.72 -0.48 -18.23
C ALA A 167 33.46 -1.21 -19.56
N ILE A 168 32.94 -0.55 -20.60
CA ILE A 168 32.75 -1.12 -21.94
C ILE A 168 34.10 -1.35 -22.60
N GLU A 169 35.02 -0.39 -22.52
CA GLU A 169 36.37 -0.48 -23.04
C GLU A 169 37.15 -1.55 -22.30
N SER A 170 36.99 -1.67 -20.97
CA SER A 170 37.53 -2.74 -20.15
C SER A 170 37.01 -4.10 -20.66
N LEU A 171 35.68 -4.23 -20.88
CA LEU A 171 35.09 -5.48 -21.39
C LEU A 171 35.65 -5.90 -22.75
N ASN A 172 35.83 -4.93 -23.65
CA ASN A 172 36.40 -5.18 -25.00
C ASN A 172 37.80 -5.77 -24.93
N LEU A 173 38.56 -5.49 -23.88
CA LEU A 173 39.92 -6.07 -23.65
C LEU A 173 39.84 -7.41 -22.92
N ILE A 174 39.10 -7.46 -21.79
CA ILE A 174 39.20 -8.61 -20.88
C ILE A 174 38.34 -9.79 -21.32
N TYR A 175 37.23 -9.59 -22.02
CA TYR A 175 36.35 -10.68 -22.47
C TYR A 175 37.05 -11.62 -23.46
N PRO A 176 37.74 -11.14 -24.53
CA PRO A 176 38.47 -12.02 -25.44
C PRO A 176 39.64 -12.77 -24.77
N LEU A 177 40.24 -12.14 -23.74
CA LEU A 177 41.31 -12.80 -22.94
C LEU A 177 40.71 -13.91 -22.08
N HIS A 178 39.59 -13.68 -21.46
CA HIS A 178 38.89 -14.65 -20.63
C HIS A 178 38.44 -15.86 -21.47
N GLU A 179 37.83 -15.64 -22.64
CA GLU A 179 37.43 -16.74 -23.51
C GLU A 179 38.58 -17.66 -23.95
N LYS A 180 39.78 -17.09 -24.14
CA LYS A 180 41.01 -17.87 -24.47
C LYS A 180 41.66 -18.50 -23.26
N ASN A 181 41.50 -17.97 -22.06
CA ASN A 181 42.24 -18.34 -20.86
C ASN A 181 41.31 -18.52 -19.64
N LYS A 182 40.22 -19.28 -19.77
CA LYS A 182 39.18 -19.47 -18.72
C LYS A 182 39.70 -19.94 -17.37
N ASN A 183 40.86 -20.60 -17.34
CA ASN A 183 41.48 -21.13 -16.13
C ASN A 183 42.46 -20.14 -15.44
N ASN A 184 42.72 -18.98 -16.05
CA ASN A 184 43.57 -17.97 -15.45
C ASN A 184 42.80 -17.17 -14.39
N PRO A 185 43.19 -17.27 -13.09
CA PRO A 185 42.42 -16.60 -12.04
C PRO A 185 42.45 -15.08 -12.16
N GLN A 186 43.54 -14.45 -12.53
CA GLN A 186 43.68 -12.99 -12.63
C GLN A 186 42.81 -12.41 -13.76
N ILE A 187 42.80 -13.08 -14.91
CA ILE A 187 41.93 -12.68 -16.04
C ILE A 187 40.46 -12.82 -15.64
N THR A 188 40.11 -13.95 -15.01
CA THR A 188 38.73 -14.20 -14.55
C THR A 188 38.29 -13.18 -13.50
N GLU A 189 39.15 -12.86 -12.56
CA GLU A 189 38.87 -11.87 -11.50
C GLU A 189 38.62 -10.48 -12.10
N GLU A 190 39.49 -9.99 -13.00
CA GLU A 190 39.26 -8.69 -13.63
C GLU A 190 38.01 -8.70 -14.52
N TYR A 191 37.72 -9.81 -15.20
CA TYR A 191 36.45 -9.96 -15.97
C TYR A 191 35.21 -9.88 -15.04
N LEU A 192 35.24 -10.52 -13.87
CA LEU A 192 34.16 -10.44 -12.89
C LEU A 192 33.97 -9.03 -12.39
N TYR A 193 35.04 -8.30 -12.04
CA TYR A 193 34.91 -6.89 -11.65
C TYR A 193 34.37 -6.00 -12.77
N THR A 194 34.73 -6.30 -14.02
CA THR A 194 34.24 -5.56 -15.18
C THR A 194 32.75 -5.83 -15.40
N LEU A 195 32.28 -7.08 -15.26
CA LEU A 195 30.86 -7.41 -15.31
C LEU A 195 30.05 -6.72 -14.20
N MET A 196 30.60 -6.66 -13.00
CA MET A 196 29.98 -5.93 -11.88
C MET A 196 29.91 -4.42 -12.15
N ALA A 197 30.95 -3.85 -12.76
CA ALA A 197 30.95 -2.42 -13.12
C ALA A 197 29.95 -2.08 -14.26
N LEU A 198 29.55 -3.08 -15.03
CA LEU A 198 28.50 -2.98 -16.07
C LEU A 198 27.11 -3.37 -15.56
N ASP A 199 26.92 -3.50 -14.24
CA ASP A 199 25.67 -3.97 -13.64
C ASP A 199 25.19 -5.33 -14.20
N ASN A 200 26.10 -6.20 -14.62
CA ASN A 200 25.80 -7.54 -15.09
C ASN A 200 26.19 -8.63 -14.09
N SER A 201 25.70 -8.46 -12.86
CA SER A 201 26.02 -9.34 -11.74
C SER A 201 25.50 -10.76 -11.90
N SER A 202 24.44 -10.97 -12.68
CA SER A 202 23.93 -12.32 -12.99
C SER A 202 24.90 -13.13 -13.85
N GLN A 203 25.55 -12.51 -14.83
CA GLN A 203 26.61 -13.16 -15.60
C GLN A 203 27.87 -13.36 -14.77
N ALA A 204 28.24 -12.38 -13.95
CA ALA A 204 29.34 -12.50 -13.01
C ALA A 204 29.15 -13.70 -12.08
N LEU A 205 27.93 -13.93 -11.58
CA LEU A 205 27.60 -15.07 -10.71
C LEU A 205 27.80 -16.41 -11.45
N GLN A 206 27.33 -16.52 -12.69
CA GLN A 206 27.53 -17.72 -13.49
C GLN A 206 29.02 -18.01 -13.75
N VAL A 207 29.83 -16.98 -14.04
CA VAL A 207 31.26 -17.10 -14.29
C VAL A 207 32.02 -17.55 -13.03
N ILE A 208 31.76 -16.94 -11.88
CA ILE A 208 32.46 -17.30 -10.64
C ILE A 208 32.10 -18.71 -10.17
N GLU A 209 30.85 -19.14 -10.30
CA GLU A 209 30.41 -20.50 -9.96
C GLU A 209 31.08 -21.57 -10.78
N GLN A 210 31.44 -21.27 -12.04
CA GLN A 210 32.15 -22.17 -12.93
C GLN A 210 33.69 -22.11 -12.79
N SER A 211 34.20 -21.12 -12.06
CA SER A 211 35.65 -20.89 -11.91
C SER A 211 36.19 -21.48 -10.58
N SER A 212 37.50 -21.63 -10.50
CA SER A 212 38.19 -22.00 -9.23
C SER A 212 38.10 -20.92 -8.16
N LEU A 213 37.77 -19.66 -8.54
CA LEU A 213 37.66 -18.53 -7.63
C LEU A 213 36.51 -18.67 -6.62
N ASN A 214 35.50 -19.47 -6.93
CA ASN A 214 34.38 -19.73 -6.01
C ASN A 214 34.84 -20.32 -4.66
N LYS A 215 35.93 -21.08 -4.66
CA LYS A 215 36.50 -21.72 -3.48
C LYS A 215 37.64 -20.92 -2.86
N THR A 216 38.42 -20.24 -3.68
CA THR A 216 39.62 -19.52 -3.25
C THR A 216 39.35 -18.08 -2.83
N HIS A 217 38.25 -17.48 -3.31
CA HIS A 217 37.84 -16.08 -3.04
C HIS A 217 36.41 -15.98 -2.55
N PRO A 218 36.06 -16.50 -1.36
CA PRO A 218 34.69 -16.50 -0.84
C PRO A 218 34.08 -15.10 -0.65
N GLU A 219 34.92 -14.10 -0.34
CA GLU A 219 34.50 -12.71 -0.23
C GLU A 219 34.04 -12.11 -1.58
N LEU A 220 34.77 -12.43 -2.66
CA LEU A 220 34.39 -12.01 -4.00
C LEU A 220 33.07 -12.66 -4.42
N LEU A 221 32.91 -13.96 -4.15
CA LEU A 221 31.65 -14.67 -4.39
C LEU A 221 30.50 -14.01 -3.64
N LEU A 222 30.66 -13.72 -2.35
CA LEU A 222 29.63 -13.05 -1.54
C LEU A 222 29.29 -11.68 -2.11
N ASN A 223 30.28 -10.87 -2.50
CA ASN A 223 30.04 -9.55 -3.09
C ASN A 223 29.27 -9.63 -4.41
N ILE A 224 29.59 -10.60 -5.27
CA ILE A 224 28.85 -10.85 -6.52
C ILE A 224 27.43 -11.30 -6.23
N GLN A 225 27.21 -12.20 -5.27
CA GLN A 225 25.88 -12.66 -4.87
C GLN A 225 25.02 -11.53 -4.32
N LEU A 226 25.59 -10.65 -3.49
CA LEU A 226 24.91 -9.46 -2.97
C LEU A 226 24.57 -8.46 -4.08
N SER A 227 25.47 -8.24 -5.01
CA SER A 227 25.22 -7.39 -6.18
C SER A 227 24.15 -7.98 -7.08
N ALA A 228 24.18 -9.29 -7.34
CA ALA A 228 23.16 -9.99 -8.10
C ALA A 228 21.77 -9.94 -7.43
N PHE A 229 21.73 -10.04 -6.10
CA PHE A 229 20.51 -9.85 -5.32
C PHE A 229 19.95 -8.45 -5.50
N ASN A 230 20.75 -7.40 -5.31
CA ASN A 230 20.31 -6.01 -5.41
C ASN A 230 19.80 -5.66 -6.81
N GLN A 231 20.51 -6.07 -7.85
CA GLN A 231 20.11 -5.88 -9.24
C GLN A 231 18.85 -6.71 -9.57
N GLY A 232 18.82 -7.93 -9.06
CA GLY A 232 17.70 -8.87 -9.26
C GLY A 232 16.37 -8.33 -8.75
N ILE A 233 16.35 -7.58 -7.64
CA ILE A 233 15.14 -6.95 -7.09
C ILE A 233 14.46 -6.04 -8.13
N ASN A 234 15.23 -5.11 -8.71
CA ASN A 234 14.70 -4.14 -9.66
C ASN A 234 14.22 -4.81 -10.95
N ASN A 235 14.99 -5.77 -11.46
CA ASN A 235 14.63 -6.54 -12.66
C ASN A 235 13.37 -7.38 -12.43
N ALA A 236 13.29 -8.07 -11.28
CA ALA A 236 12.14 -8.88 -10.91
C ALA A 236 10.87 -8.02 -10.72
N PHE A 237 10.99 -6.84 -10.13
CA PHE A 237 9.86 -5.93 -9.96
C PHE A 237 9.41 -5.29 -11.28
N SER A 238 10.32 -4.98 -12.18
CA SER A 238 9.99 -4.53 -13.54
C SER A 238 9.27 -5.61 -14.32
N ASN A 239 9.73 -6.88 -14.21
CA ASN A 239 9.05 -8.03 -14.80
C ASN A 239 7.65 -8.25 -14.20
N TYR A 240 7.49 -8.09 -12.89
CA TYR A 240 6.20 -8.14 -12.21
C TYR A 240 5.20 -7.14 -12.81
N LYS A 241 5.60 -5.86 -12.97
CA LYS A 241 4.75 -4.84 -13.59
C LYS A 241 4.37 -5.21 -15.02
N TYR A 242 5.34 -5.64 -15.82
CA TYR A 242 5.12 -6.05 -17.20
C TYR A 242 4.12 -7.21 -17.33
N LEU A 243 4.23 -8.24 -16.47
CA LEU A 243 3.32 -9.38 -16.48
C LEU A 243 1.90 -9.01 -16.03
N LEU A 244 1.76 -8.14 -15.03
CA LEU A 244 0.45 -7.62 -14.63
C LEU A 244 -0.22 -6.82 -15.77
N ASP A 245 0.52 -5.99 -16.49
CA ASP A 245 0.01 -5.24 -17.64
C ASP A 245 -0.44 -6.17 -18.78
N LYS A 246 0.12 -7.38 -18.85
CA LYS A 246 -0.31 -8.44 -19.76
C LYS A 246 -1.53 -9.21 -19.26
N GLY A 247 -2.01 -8.95 -18.04
CA GLY A 247 -3.18 -9.61 -17.45
C GLY A 247 -2.88 -10.94 -16.77
N GLU A 248 -1.60 -11.26 -16.52
CA GLU A 248 -1.21 -12.43 -15.74
C GLU A 248 -1.63 -12.29 -14.28
N SER A 249 -1.77 -13.43 -13.57
CA SER A 249 -2.08 -13.42 -12.15
C SER A 249 -0.97 -12.79 -11.32
N GLU A 250 -1.32 -12.15 -10.21
CA GLU A 250 -0.36 -11.53 -9.30
C GLU A 250 0.65 -12.54 -8.75
N SER A 251 0.19 -13.75 -8.41
CA SER A 251 1.06 -14.84 -7.94
C SER A 251 2.07 -15.30 -8.98
N PHE A 252 1.65 -15.41 -10.25
CA PHE A 252 2.57 -15.72 -11.35
C PHE A 252 3.55 -14.58 -11.59
N SER A 253 3.07 -13.35 -11.58
CA SER A 253 3.90 -12.16 -11.81
C SER A 253 4.98 -11.99 -10.74
N PHE A 254 4.74 -12.44 -9.51
CA PHE A 254 5.73 -12.40 -8.43
C PHE A 254 6.79 -13.51 -8.47
N GLN A 255 6.68 -14.52 -9.32
CA GLN A 255 7.61 -15.67 -9.32
C GLN A 255 9.09 -15.27 -9.42
N SER A 256 9.41 -14.26 -10.24
CA SER A 256 10.79 -13.76 -10.34
C SER A 256 11.27 -13.14 -9.04
N LEU A 257 10.43 -12.37 -8.35
CA LEU A 257 10.77 -11.75 -7.06
C LEU A 257 10.82 -12.80 -5.94
N ASP A 258 9.93 -13.78 -5.94
CA ASP A 258 9.95 -14.89 -4.99
C ASP A 258 11.23 -15.72 -5.12
N LYS A 259 11.72 -15.95 -6.36
CA LYS A 259 13.02 -16.60 -6.60
C LYS A 259 14.18 -15.81 -5.99
N ILE A 260 14.19 -14.48 -6.17
CA ILE A 260 15.22 -13.60 -5.60
C ILE A 260 15.17 -13.63 -4.08
N LEU A 261 13.99 -13.58 -3.47
CA LEU A 261 13.82 -13.65 -2.02
C LEU A 261 14.25 -15.01 -1.45
N ASN A 262 13.96 -16.12 -2.14
CA ASN A 262 14.40 -17.46 -1.73
C ASN A 262 15.92 -17.60 -1.76
N ASN A 263 16.59 -17.05 -2.79
CA ASN A 263 18.05 -17.04 -2.86
C ASN A 263 18.65 -16.18 -1.72
N ALA A 264 18.00 -15.11 -1.34
CA ALA A 264 18.42 -14.25 -0.24
C ALA A 264 18.41 -14.96 1.14
N GLU A 265 17.57 -16.00 1.32
CA GLU A 265 17.59 -16.80 2.56
C GLU A 265 18.94 -17.47 2.81
N GLN A 266 19.63 -17.91 1.75
CA GLN A 266 20.97 -18.48 1.86
C GLN A 266 22.00 -17.40 2.23
N LEU A 267 21.89 -16.20 1.64
CA LEU A 267 22.80 -15.08 1.94
C LEU A 267 22.71 -14.63 3.40
N LYS A 268 21.55 -14.71 4.01
CA LYS A 268 21.38 -14.35 5.44
C LYS A 268 22.24 -15.19 6.36
N SER A 269 22.47 -16.46 6.05
CA SER A 269 23.31 -17.33 6.87
C SER A 269 24.80 -17.04 6.75
N LEU A 270 25.22 -16.33 5.70
CA LEU A 270 26.61 -15.96 5.45
C LEU A 270 26.97 -14.59 6.04
N LEU A 271 25.99 -13.78 6.42
CA LEU A 271 26.19 -12.42 6.89
C LEU A 271 26.06 -12.35 8.42
N THR A 272 27.14 -11.98 9.09
CA THR A 272 27.15 -11.68 10.52
C THR A 272 27.01 -10.18 10.76
N PRO A 273 26.56 -9.73 11.95
CA PRO A 273 26.40 -8.29 12.26
C PRO A 273 27.70 -7.48 12.11
N GLU A 274 28.86 -8.11 12.20
CA GLU A 274 30.17 -7.49 12.03
C GLU A 274 30.53 -7.25 10.55
N ASN A 275 29.85 -7.93 9.63
CA ASN A 275 30.08 -7.74 8.20
C ASN A 275 29.55 -6.37 7.75
N PRO A 276 30.36 -5.53 7.08
CA PRO A 276 29.91 -4.22 6.58
C PRO A 276 28.69 -4.29 5.66
N GLN A 277 28.48 -5.40 4.96
CA GLN A 277 27.35 -5.61 4.05
C GLN A 277 26.07 -6.08 4.75
N PHE A 278 26.11 -6.38 6.05
CA PHE A 278 24.97 -6.88 6.81
C PHE A 278 23.77 -5.90 6.73
N LEU A 279 23.96 -4.65 7.13
CA LEU A 279 22.89 -3.66 7.12
C LEU A 279 22.39 -3.33 5.70
N PRO A 280 23.28 -3.04 4.71
CA PRO A 280 22.82 -2.83 3.33
C PRO A 280 21.99 -3.99 2.78
N PHE A 281 22.42 -5.23 3.05
CA PHE A 281 21.66 -6.41 2.63
C PHE A 281 20.25 -6.45 3.27
N TYR A 282 20.14 -6.30 4.59
CA TYR A 282 18.85 -6.35 5.27
C TYR A 282 17.93 -5.20 4.87
N TYR A 283 18.46 -4.03 4.59
CA TYR A 283 17.67 -2.92 4.05
C TYR A 283 17.07 -3.26 2.68
N ASN A 284 17.86 -3.82 1.78
CA ASN A 284 17.39 -4.24 0.46
C ASN A 284 16.45 -5.45 0.56
N TYR A 285 16.67 -6.34 1.51
CA TYR A 285 15.77 -7.47 1.77
C TYR A 285 14.40 -7.01 2.29
N ILE A 286 14.35 -6.06 3.23
CA ILE A 286 13.12 -5.44 3.71
C ILE A 286 12.38 -4.73 2.56
N TYR A 287 13.13 -4.01 1.71
CA TYR A 287 12.56 -3.36 0.52
C TYR A 287 11.95 -4.38 -0.44
N ALA A 288 12.66 -5.45 -0.76
CA ALA A 288 12.17 -6.52 -1.63
C ALA A 288 10.90 -7.20 -1.07
N LEU A 289 10.84 -7.44 0.24
CA LEU A 289 9.65 -7.92 0.93
C LEU A 289 8.48 -6.92 0.82
N GLY A 290 8.76 -5.62 0.90
CA GLY A 290 7.78 -4.56 0.68
C GLY A 290 7.20 -4.59 -0.73
N LEU A 291 8.05 -4.72 -1.75
CA LEU A 291 7.63 -4.89 -3.14
C LEU A 291 6.79 -6.16 -3.35
N ARG A 292 7.11 -7.25 -2.65
CA ARG A 292 6.35 -8.52 -2.65
C ARG A 292 5.05 -8.42 -1.87
N LYS A 293 4.80 -7.32 -1.18
CA LYS A 293 3.65 -7.10 -0.28
C LYS A 293 3.63 -8.05 0.93
N ASN A 294 4.77 -8.62 1.32
CA ASN A 294 4.88 -9.41 2.54
C ASN A 294 5.11 -8.50 3.75
N PHE A 295 4.12 -7.71 4.09
CA PHE A 295 4.20 -6.64 5.08
C PHE A 295 4.47 -7.15 6.51
N THR A 296 3.98 -8.33 6.84
CA THR A 296 4.30 -8.95 8.15
C THR A 296 5.78 -9.27 8.26
N ALA A 297 6.40 -9.77 7.20
CA ALA A 297 7.83 -10.03 7.17
C ALA A 297 8.65 -8.72 7.17
N VAL A 298 8.20 -7.69 6.46
CA VAL A 298 8.81 -6.34 6.51
C VAL A 298 8.96 -5.87 7.95
N LEU A 299 7.88 -5.87 8.73
CA LEU A 299 7.93 -5.42 10.13
C LEU A 299 8.78 -6.34 11.01
N ARG A 300 8.68 -7.66 10.82
CA ARG A 300 9.48 -8.63 11.57
C ARG A 300 10.98 -8.37 11.41
N TYR A 301 11.47 -8.25 10.18
CA TYR A 301 12.89 -8.02 9.92
C TYR A 301 13.34 -6.61 10.30
N ALA A 302 12.51 -5.60 10.10
CA ALA A 302 12.81 -4.24 10.53
C ALA A 302 13.01 -4.16 12.07
N HIS A 303 12.16 -4.83 12.85
CA HIS A 303 12.32 -4.90 14.30
C HIS A 303 13.55 -5.70 14.75
N GLN A 304 13.90 -6.78 14.03
CA GLN A 304 15.09 -7.59 14.34
C GLN A 304 16.40 -6.80 14.23
N LEU A 305 16.46 -5.75 13.42
CA LEU A 305 17.64 -4.88 13.32
C LEU A 305 17.91 -4.05 14.57
N ASN A 306 16.94 -3.97 15.49
CA ASN A 306 17.04 -3.22 16.76
C ASN A 306 17.57 -1.79 16.60
N ARG A 307 17.10 -1.08 15.56
CA ARG A 307 17.43 0.29 15.22
C ARG A 307 16.20 1.15 15.13
N SER A 308 16.36 2.46 15.35
CA SER A 308 15.29 3.43 15.08
C SER A 308 14.94 3.42 13.59
N PHE A 309 13.65 3.29 13.27
CA PHE A 309 13.19 3.31 11.87
C PHE A 309 13.51 4.64 11.19
N LEU A 310 13.50 5.75 11.93
CA LEU A 310 13.80 7.08 11.39
C LEU A 310 15.26 7.22 10.92
N GLU A 311 16.16 6.37 11.40
CA GLU A 311 17.59 6.35 10.99
C GLU A 311 17.82 5.46 9.76
N MET A 312 16.83 4.67 9.35
CA MET A 312 16.95 3.80 8.19
C MET A 312 16.83 4.61 6.88
N PRO A 313 17.38 4.10 5.77
CA PRO A 313 17.25 4.73 4.46
C PRO A 313 15.79 4.99 4.08
N ALA A 314 15.54 6.04 3.30
CA ALA A 314 14.20 6.47 2.92
C ALA A 314 13.34 5.35 2.31
N TYR A 315 13.89 4.57 1.38
CA TYR A 315 13.18 3.46 0.73
C TYR A 315 12.78 2.33 1.70
N VAL A 316 13.56 2.12 2.76
CA VAL A 316 13.23 1.16 3.83
C VAL A 316 12.12 1.70 4.72
N ARG A 317 12.24 2.98 5.14
CA ARG A 317 11.19 3.68 5.91
C ARG A 317 9.86 3.68 5.16
N HIS A 318 9.90 3.89 3.85
CA HIS A 318 8.71 3.83 2.98
C HIS A 318 8.08 2.42 3.00
N SER A 319 8.89 1.36 2.84
CA SER A 319 8.40 -0.03 2.93
C SER A 319 7.78 -0.34 4.30
N ILE A 320 8.37 0.16 5.39
CA ILE A 320 7.86 -0.02 6.76
C ILE A 320 6.55 0.77 6.94
N ALA A 321 6.48 2.02 6.44
CA ALA A 321 5.29 2.85 6.50
C ALA A 321 4.10 2.20 5.75
N ASN A 322 4.35 1.71 4.53
CA ASN A 322 3.38 0.96 3.74
C ASN A 322 2.90 -0.31 4.49
N ALA A 323 3.84 -1.03 5.14
CA ALA A 323 3.50 -2.22 5.92
C ALA A 323 2.61 -1.89 7.12
N TYR A 324 2.89 -0.83 7.87
CA TYR A 324 2.03 -0.40 8.96
C TYR A 324 0.64 0.04 8.48
N LEU A 325 0.57 0.80 7.40
CA LEU A 325 -0.72 1.24 6.84
C LEU A 325 -1.55 0.05 6.38
N TYR A 326 -0.97 -0.87 5.61
CA TYR A 326 -1.65 -2.08 5.14
C TYR A 326 -2.14 -2.96 6.29
N LEU A 327 -1.35 -3.10 7.36
CA LEU A 327 -1.68 -3.87 8.56
C LEU A 327 -2.58 -3.11 9.54
N LYS A 328 -3.23 -2.03 9.07
CA LYS A 328 -4.20 -1.25 9.84
C LYS A 328 -3.62 -0.61 11.12
N GLN A 329 -2.37 -0.15 11.04
CA GLN A 329 -1.67 0.58 12.11
C GLN A 329 -1.25 1.99 11.64
N PRO A 330 -2.18 2.85 11.20
CA PRO A 330 -1.89 4.13 10.56
C PRO A 330 -1.14 5.11 11.47
N ALA A 331 -1.37 5.05 12.77
CA ALA A 331 -0.68 5.90 13.75
C ALA A 331 0.85 5.64 13.82
N LYS A 332 1.30 4.43 13.44
CA LYS A 332 2.73 4.10 13.34
C LYS A 332 3.30 4.43 11.95
N ALA A 333 2.46 4.41 10.91
CA ALA A 333 2.84 4.79 9.56
C ALA A 333 3.06 6.31 9.41
N GLU A 334 2.21 7.11 10.04
CA GLU A 334 2.21 8.57 9.96
C GLU A 334 3.58 9.23 10.19
N PRO A 335 4.30 9.01 11.31
CA PRO A 335 5.60 9.65 11.54
C PRO A 335 6.66 9.24 10.53
N LEU A 336 6.58 8.03 9.97
CA LEU A 336 7.50 7.57 8.94
C LEU A 336 7.25 8.31 7.62
N TYR A 337 5.99 8.43 7.16
CA TYR A 337 5.67 9.22 5.98
C TYR A 337 6.03 10.71 6.17
N GLN A 338 5.76 11.29 7.34
CA GLN A 338 6.18 12.67 7.63
C GLN A 338 7.70 12.84 7.51
N SER A 339 8.48 11.88 7.99
CA SER A 339 9.94 11.91 7.85
C SER A 339 10.41 11.82 6.39
N LEU A 340 9.66 11.10 5.54
CA LEU A 340 9.97 10.98 4.11
C LEU A 340 9.71 12.28 3.34
N LEU A 341 8.75 13.10 3.77
CA LEU A 341 8.49 14.41 3.17
C LEU A 341 9.63 15.40 3.40
N LEU A 342 10.47 15.18 4.41
CA LEU A 342 11.65 16.00 4.70
C LEU A 342 12.88 15.59 3.88
N GLU A 343 12.84 14.42 3.22
CA GLU A 343 13.95 13.94 2.40
C GLU A 343 14.00 14.62 1.05
N LYS A 344 15.14 15.23 0.75
CA LYS A 344 15.35 15.91 -0.53
C LYS A 344 15.20 14.93 -1.71
N ASN A 345 14.35 15.26 -2.66
CA ASN A 345 14.09 14.48 -3.88
C ASN A 345 13.47 13.08 -3.66
N TYR A 346 12.89 12.79 -2.50
CA TYR A 346 12.21 11.50 -2.24
C TYR A 346 10.69 11.64 -2.16
N ALA A 347 10.18 12.80 -1.77
CA ALA A 347 8.75 13.06 -1.64
C ALA A 347 8.06 13.09 -3.02
N ASP A 348 7.36 12.02 -3.35
CA ASP A 348 6.51 11.88 -4.54
C ASP A 348 5.04 11.72 -4.14
N ILE A 349 4.17 11.53 -5.12
CA ILE A 349 2.73 11.36 -4.88
C ILE A 349 2.44 10.10 -4.04
N GLU A 350 3.24 9.04 -4.11
CA GLU A 350 3.03 7.82 -3.33
C GLU A 350 3.23 8.09 -1.83
N VAL A 351 4.27 8.87 -1.47
CA VAL A 351 4.53 9.28 -0.08
C VAL A 351 3.41 10.18 0.44
N TYR A 352 2.98 11.16 -0.36
CA TYR A 352 1.85 12.04 0.00
C TYR A 352 0.54 11.26 0.16
N SER A 353 0.25 10.34 -0.76
CA SER A 353 -0.94 9.48 -0.69
C SER A 353 -0.90 8.57 0.55
N GLY A 354 0.26 7.99 0.86
CA GLY A 354 0.45 7.18 2.06
C GLY A 354 0.18 7.96 3.36
N LEU A 355 0.71 9.18 3.47
CA LEU A 355 0.41 10.07 4.61
C LEU A 355 -1.06 10.47 4.65
N TYR A 356 -1.64 10.81 3.50
CA TYR A 356 -3.05 11.16 3.38
C TYR A 356 -3.96 10.03 3.88
N TYR A 357 -3.74 8.78 3.41
CA TYR A 357 -4.49 7.62 3.90
C TYR A 357 -4.22 7.32 5.37
N SER A 358 -2.99 7.56 5.85
CA SER A 358 -2.71 7.45 7.29
C SER A 358 -3.53 8.43 8.12
N TYR A 359 -3.80 9.64 7.65
CA TYR A 359 -4.71 10.58 8.29
C TYR A 359 -6.16 10.14 8.20
N LEU A 360 -6.63 9.67 7.04
CA LEU A 360 -8.01 9.21 6.86
C LEU A 360 -8.34 8.01 7.75
N GLU A 361 -7.45 7.03 7.81
CA GLU A 361 -7.64 5.83 8.65
C GLU A 361 -7.67 6.16 10.16
N GLN A 362 -7.11 7.30 10.55
CA GLN A 362 -7.18 7.84 11.91
C GLN A 362 -8.31 8.86 12.08
N GLU A 363 -9.12 9.09 11.07
CA GLU A 363 -10.19 10.09 11.06
C GLU A 363 -9.72 11.54 11.29
N LYS A 364 -8.45 11.83 10.97
CA LYS A 364 -7.86 13.17 11.02
C LYS A 364 -8.18 13.97 9.75
N TYR A 365 -9.47 14.17 9.46
CA TYR A 365 -9.95 14.78 8.22
C TYR A 365 -9.39 16.17 7.95
N LYS A 366 -9.23 17.00 9.00
CA LYS A 366 -8.62 18.33 8.86
C LYS A 366 -7.17 18.26 8.37
N SER A 367 -6.40 17.31 8.89
CA SER A 367 -5.01 17.10 8.47
C SER A 367 -4.93 16.56 7.04
N ALA A 368 -5.85 15.68 6.67
CA ALA A 368 -5.98 15.17 5.29
C ALA A 368 -6.31 16.30 4.30
N ASP A 369 -7.22 17.21 4.65
CA ASP A 369 -7.57 18.38 3.82
C ASP A 369 -6.38 19.34 3.63
N LEU A 370 -5.68 19.68 4.71
CA LEU A 370 -4.50 20.53 4.64
C LEU A 370 -3.41 19.91 3.77
N LEU A 371 -3.20 18.62 3.93
CA LEU A 371 -2.23 17.89 3.10
C LEU A 371 -2.66 17.90 1.62
N ALA A 372 -3.93 17.64 1.31
CA ALA A 372 -4.45 17.69 -0.06
C ALA A 372 -4.27 19.08 -0.69
N GLN A 373 -4.45 20.17 0.07
CA GLN A 373 -4.18 21.53 -0.39
C GLN A 373 -2.68 21.77 -0.64
N GLN A 374 -1.79 21.26 0.23
CA GLN A 374 -0.35 21.34 0.04
C GLN A 374 0.12 20.61 -1.22
N ILE A 375 -0.41 19.40 -1.46
CA ILE A 375 -0.10 18.62 -2.66
C ILE A 375 -0.45 19.41 -3.94
N ASP A 376 -1.56 20.15 -3.95
CA ASP A 376 -1.99 20.97 -5.10
C ASP A 376 -0.94 22.01 -5.52
N THR A 377 -0.22 22.54 -4.55
CA THR A 377 0.83 23.55 -4.78
C THR A 377 2.17 22.96 -5.14
N LEU A 378 2.47 21.75 -4.68
CA LEU A 378 3.77 21.09 -4.82
C LEU A 378 3.89 20.27 -6.11
N ILE A 379 2.81 19.62 -6.54
CA ILE A 379 2.82 18.80 -7.74
C ILE A 379 2.62 19.67 -8.99
N PRO A 380 3.60 19.67 -9.91
CA PRO A 380 3.48 20.47 -11.12
C PRO A 380 2.30 19.99 -11.98
N THR A 381 1.60 20.94 -12.60
CA THR A 381 0.49 20.61 -13.51
C THR A 381 1.01 19.96 -14.79
N PHE A 382 2.19 20.34 -15.24
CA PHE A 382 2.77 19.87 -16.50
C PHE A 382 4.20 19.38 -16.33
N ARG A 383 4.55 18.41 -17.17
CA ARG A 383 5.91 17.92 -17.38
C ARG A 383 6.36 18.33 -18.79
N TYR A 384 7.61 18.72 -18.92
CA TYR A 384 8.22 19.05 -20.21
C TYR A 384 9.19 17.95 -20.62
N SER A 385 9.06 17.44 -21.85
CA SER A 385 9.98 16.47 -22.44
C SER A 385 10.96 17.16 -23.35
N HIS A 386 12.24 16.78 -23.28
CA HIS A 386 13.33 17.40 -24.07
C HIS A 386 13.74 16.56 -25.31
N ALA A 387 13.04 15.48 -25.63
CA ALA A 387 13.53 14.51 -26.63
C ALA A 387 13.51 15.02 -28.07
N LYS A 388 12.61 15.91 -28.48
CA LYS A 388 12.54 16.50 -29.85
C LYS A 388 11.87 17.87 -29.89
N GLY A 389 12.03 18.69 -28.87
CA GLY A 389 11.30 19.91 -28.68
C GLY A 389 10.64 19.94 -27.30
N VAL A 390 9.98 21.03 -26.98
CA VAL A 390 9.34 21.17 -25.67
C VAL A 390 7.92 20.63 -25.74
N ASP A 391 7.73 19.32 -25.64
CA ASP A 391 6.42 18.74 -25.51
C ASP A 391 5.91 18.94 -24.08
N LYS A 392 4.76 19.60 -23.95
CA LYS A 392 4.07 19.86 -22.71
C LYS A 392 3.04 18.77 -22.46
N THR A 393 3.26 17.91 -21.46
CA THR A 393 2.31 16.86 -21.04
C THR A 393 1.88 17.09 -19.60
N THR A 394 0.69 16.59 -19.23
CA THR A 394 0.28 16.57 -17.83
C THR A 394 1.25 15.71 -17.01
N ALA A 395 1.70 16.19 -15.86
CA ALA A 395 2.55 15.39 -14.98
C ALA A 395 1.80 14.14 -14.51
N PRO A 396 2.40 12.93 -14.55
CA PRO A 396 1.73 11.69 -14.14
C PRO A 396 1.12 11.78 -12.74
N ASP A 397 1.84 12.32 -11.77
CA ASP A 397 1.39 12.46 -10.38
C ASP A 397 0.16 13.37 -10.25
N ARG A 398 -0.09 14.23 -11.22
CA ARG A 398 -1.27 15.09 -11.25
C ARG A 398 -2.56 14.32 -11.44
N TYR A 399 -2.54 13.21 -12.16
CA TYR A 399 -3.72 12.34 -12.33
C TYR A 399 -4.13 11.69 -11.01
N GLU A 400 -3.17 11.21 -10.24
CA GLU A 400 -3.42 10.62 -8.93
C GLU A 400 -3.91 11.67 -7.93
N TYR A 401 -3.31 12.86 -7.91
CA TYR A 401 -3.76 13.97 -7.07
C TYR A 401 -5.22 14.37 -7.37
N ILE A 402 -5.59 14.49 -8.65
CA ILE A 402 -6.97 14.81 -9.05
C ILE A 402 -7.95 13.76 -8.50
N SER A 403 -7.60 12.48 -8.61
CA SER A 403 -8.38 11.38 -8.05
C SER A 403 -8.50 11.47 -6.54
N LEU A 404 -7.40 11.70 -5.83
CA LEU A 404 -7.36 11.85 -4.39
C LEU A 404 -8.23 13.02 -3.92
N LYS A 405 -8.14 14.17 -4.58
CA LYS A 405 -8.95 15.37 -4.25
C LYS A 405 -10.43 15.12 -4.41
N GLY A 406 -10.85 14.47 -5.49
CA GLY A 406 -12.26 14.15 -5.73
C GLY A 406 -12.80 13.12 -4.72
N LEU A 407 -12.03 12.08 -4.41
CA LEU A 407 -12.41 11.07 -3.42
C LEU A 407 -12.43 11.63 -1.99
N ASN A 408 -11.59 12.63 -1.68
CA ASN A 408 -11.58 13.29 -0.38
C ASN A 408 -12.94 13.88 0.01
N TYR A 409 -13.66 14.49 -0.95
CA TYR A 409 -15.05 14.92 -0.72
C TYR A 409 -15.94 13.73 -0.30
N GLY A 410 -15.79 12.58 -0.97
CA GLY A 410 -16.56 11.37 -0.68
C GLY A 410 -16.26 10.80 0.71
N TYR A 411 -14.99 10.74 1.11
CA TYR A 411 -14.59 10.26 2.44
C TYR A 411 -15.11 11.12 3.59
N GLN A 412 -15.36 12.40 3.32
CA GLN A 412 -15.98 13.33 4.27
C GLN A 412 -17.51 13.38 4.18
N ASN A 413 -18.11 12.47 3.42
CA ASN A 413 -19.55 12.38 3.17
C ASN A 413 -20.15 13.59 2.40
N HIS A 414 -19.31 14.31 1.64
CA HIS A 414 -19.75 15.36 0.70
C HIS A 414 -19.96 14.77 -0.70
N LEU A 415 -20.80 13.72 -0.78
CA LEU A 415 -20.93 12.85 -1.94
C LEU A 415 -21.39 13.59 -3.22
N ASN A 416 -22.28 14.57 -3.08
CA ASN A 416 -22.72 15.38 -4.22
C ASN A 416 -21.57 16.22 -4.81
N GLN A 417 -20.71 16.78 -3.95
CA GLN A 417 -19.55 17.55 -4.40
C GLN A 417 -18.51 16.64 -5.08
N ALA A 418 -18.31 15.44 -4.55
CA ALA A 418 -17.41 14.44 -5.15
C ALA A 418 -17.87 14.07 -6.57
N GLU A 419 -19.16 13.77 -6.77
CA GLU A 419 -19.71 13.43 -8.08
C GLU A 419 -19.60 14.60 -9.07
N GLN A 420 -19.99 15.81 -8.66
CA GLN A 420 -19.89 17.01 -9.49
C GLN A 420 -18.44 17.28 -9.88
N TYR A 421 -17.49 17.07 -8.98
CA TYR A 421 -16.06 17.22 -9.27
C TYR A 421 -15.62 16.29 -10.39
N PHE A 422 -15.96 14.99 -10.32
CA PHE A 422 -15.58 14.04 -11.37
C PHE A 422 -16.31 14.28 -12.69
N TYR A 423 -17.56 14.74 -12.69
CA TYR A 423 -18.23 15.17 -13.91
C TYR A 423 -17.48 16.30 -14.60
N ASN A 424 -17.10 17.35 -13.87
CA ASN A 424 -16.36 18.50 -14.42
C ASN A 424 -14.98 18.11 -14.97
N ILE A 425 -14.32 17.11 -14.36
CA ILE A 425 -13.04 16.60 -14.84
C ILE A 425 -13.24 15.76 -16.11
N LEU A 426 -14.28 14.94 -16.15
CA LEU A 426 -14.58 14.09 -17.30
C LEU A 426 -15.08 14.89 -18.52
N GLU A 427 -15.64 16.07 -18.36
CA GLU A 427 -15.90 16.97 -19.49
C GLU A 427 -14.61 17.32 -20.26
N LYS A 428 -13.48 17.46 -19.53
CA LYS A 428 -12.17 17.78 -20.12
C LYS A 428 -11.39 16.52 -20.54
N SER A 429 -11.68 15.39 -19.94
CA SER A 429 -10.96 14.11 -20.15
C SER A 429 -11.92 12.93 -20.21
N PRO A 430 -12.83 12.85 -21.22
CA PRO A 430 -13.98 11.96 -21.23
C PRO A 430 -13.64 10.47 -21.25
N ASN A 431 -12.42 10.12 -21.68
CA ASN A 431 -11.96 8.73 -21.83
C ASN A 431 -10.92 8.33 -20.78
N ASN A 432 -10.70 9.13 -19.73
CA ASN A 432 -9.78 8.78 -18.66
C ASN A 432 -10.39 7.70 -17.76
N GLU A 433 -9.81 6.51 -17.82
CA GLU A 433 -10.33 5.32 -17.12
C GLU A 433 -10.32 5.48 -15.58
N ALA A 434 -9.28 6.10 -15.01
CA ALA A 434 -9.21 6.34 -13.57
C ALA A 434 -10.35 7.27 -13.09
N TYR A 435 -10.66 8.32 -13.84
CA TYR A 435 -11.73 9.26 -13.48
C TYR A 435 -13.12 8.64 -13.67
N ILE A 436 -13.30 7.79 -14.69
CA ILE A 436 -14.54 7.02 -14.88
C ILE A 436 -14.74 6.05 -13.71
N ASN A 437 -13.69 5.34 -13.30
CA ASN A 437 -13.73 4.46 -12.14
C ASN A 437 -14.05 5.21 -10.84
N ASN A 438 -13.47 6.38 -10.64
CA ASN A 438 -13.74 7.22 -9.47
C ASN A 438 -15.17 7.74 -9.44
N LEU A 439 -15.71 8.18 -10.61
CA LEU A 439 -17.11 8.59 -10.72
C LEU A 439 -18.03 7.42 -10.37
N ALA A 440 -17.80 6.24 -10.92
CA ALA A 440 -18.60 5.04 -10.62
C ALA A 440 -18.55 4.68 -9.13
N THR A 441 -17.39 4.83 -8.49
CA THR A 441 -17.20 4.63 -7.04
C THR A 441 -18.05 5.61 -6.23
N VAL A 442 -18.02 6.90 -6.57
CA VAL A 442 -18.83 7.94 -5.89
C VAL A 442 -20.31 7.69 -6.09
N GLN A 443 -20.74 7.35 -7.31
CA GLN A 443 -22.14 7.01 -7.59
C GLN A 443 -22.62 5.81 -6.75
N ARG A 444 -21.77 4.77 -6.59
CA ARG A 444 -22.07 3.64 -5.71
C ARG A 444 -22.18 4.08 -4.24
N TRP A 445 -21.33 4.96 -3.75
CA TRP A 445 -21.42 5.52 -2.38
C TRP A 445 -22.70 6.33 -2.17
N ARG A 446 -23.20 7.01 -3.20
CA ARG A 446 -24.49 7.69 -3.20
C ARG A 446 -25.70 6.73 -3.29
N GLY A 447 -25.45 5.43 -3.45
CA GLY A 447 -26.48 4.42 -3.70
C GLY A 447 -27.10 4.51 -5.09
N LEU A 448 -26.41 5.12 -6.06
CA LEU A 448 -26.79 5.20 -7.47
C LEU A 448 -26.16 4.04 -8.24
N PHE A 449 -26.61 2.82 -7.95
CA PHE A 449 -25.97 1.60 -8.42
C PHE A 449 -26.12 1.38 -9.92
N ILE A 450 -27.27 1.76 -10.50
CA ILE A 450 -27.53 1.66 -11.93
C ILE A 450 -26.71 2.69 -12.70
N ALA A 451 -26.65 3.93 -12.22
CA ALA A 451 -25.77 4.97 -12.79
C ALA A 451 -24.29 4.56 -12.73
N SER A 452 -23.85 3.98 -11.61
CA SER A 452 -22.50 3.41 -11.47
C SER A 452 -22.24 2.32 -12.52
N GLN A 453 -23.18 1.41 -12.74
CA GLN A 453 -23.09 0.36 -13.76
C GLN A 453 -22.94 0.98 -15.16
N GLN A 454 -23.79 1.93 -15.52
CA GLN A 454 -23.73 2.63 -16.81
C GLN A 454 -22.43 3.40 -17.01
N THR A 455 -21.88 3.97 -15.94
CA THR A 455 -20.57 4.64 -15.98
C THR A 455 -19.45 3.66 -16.27
N LEU A 456 -19.43 2.48 -15.65
CA LEU A 456 -18.45 1.42 -15.91
C LEU A 456 -18.58 0.81 -17.30
N GLU A 457 -19.80 0.73 -17.84
CA GLU A 457 -20.05 0.23 -19.21
C GLU A 457 -19.35 1.06 -20.29
N ARG A 458 -19.00 2.32 -20.02
CA ARG A 458 -18.18 3.15 -20.93
C ARG A 458 -16.77 2.59 -21.13
N LEU A 459 -16.30 1.74 -20.22
CA LEU A 459 -15.01 1.06 -20.29
C LEU A 459 -15.10 -0.30 -21.00
N ASN A 460 -16.32 -0.81 -21.28
CA ASN A 460 -16.55 -2.05 -22.01
C ASN A 460 -16.14 -1.86 -23.48
N GLY A 461 -15.45 -2.84 -24.06
CA GLY A 461 -14.98 -2.80 -25.46
C GLY A 461 -13.50 -2.42 -25.62
N LYS A 462 -12.84 -1.91 -24.61
CA LYS A 462 -11.39 -2.00 -24.49
C LYS A 462 -11.07 -3.35 -23.87
N ASN A 463 -10.00 -4.04 -24.32
CA ASN A 463 -9.51 -5.26 -23.63
C ASN A 463 -9.12 -4.88 -22.19
N ASN A 464 -10.12 -4.69 -21.35
CA ASN A 464 -9.94 -4.09 -20.06
C ASN A 464 -9.47 -5.15 -19.06
N THR A 465 -8.16 -5.29 -18.99
CA THR A 465 -7.47 -6.07 -17.95
C THR A 465 -7.21 -5.23 -16.69
N ASP A 466 -7.65 -3.95 -16.69
CA ASP A 466 -7.39 -3.04 -15.57
C ASP A 466 -8.02 -3.57 -14.28
N LYS A 467 -7.18 -3.72 -13.27
CA LYS A 467 -7.54 -4.24 -11.94
C LYS A 467 -8.61 -3.38 -11.26
N THR A 468 -8.48 -2.05 -11.33
CA THR A 468 -9.38 -1.10 -10.66
C THR A 468 -10.78 -1.18 -11.21
N THR A 469 -10.91 -1.26 -12.54
CA THR A 469 -12.20 -1.42 -13.21
C THR A 469 -12.89 -2.71 -12.79
N ARG A 470 -12.16 -3.83 -12.79
CA ARG A 470 -12.69 -5.14 -12.38
C ARG A 470 -13.14 -5.17 -10.91
N ILE A 471 -12.41 -4.49 -10.02
CA ILE A 471 -12.80 -4.36 -8.61
C ILE A 471 -14.06 -3.50 -8.49
N ASN A 472 -14.17 -2.41 -9.25
CA ASN A 472 -15.37 -1.58 -9.26
C ASN A 472 -16.60 -2.35 -9.79
N GLU A 473 -16.45 -3.16 -10.83
CA GLU A 473 -17.51 -4.04 -11.34
C GLU A 473 -17.94 -5.08 -10.30
N LEU A 474 -16.96 -5.70 -9.60
CA LEU A 474 -17.21 -6.62 -8.48
C LEU A 474 -18.05 -5.96 -7.38
N GLN A 475 -17.62 -4.80 -6.91
CA GLN A 475 -18.30 -4.06 -5.85
C GLN A 475 -19.67 -3.57 -6.30
N ASN A 476 -19.85 -3.22 -7.58
CA ASN A 476 -21.14 -2.81 -8.10
C ASN A 476 -22.11 -4.01 -8.26
N SER A 477 -21.63 -5.16 -8.71
CA SER A 477 -22.44 -6.39 -8.77
C SER A 477 -22.90 -6.83 -7.37
N GLN A 478 -22.05 -6.65 -6.35
CA GLN A 478 -22.39 -6.86 -4.94
C GLN A 478 -23.49 -5.88 -4.49
N ALA A 479 -23.35 -4.59 -4.80
CA ALA A 479 -24.31 -3.54 -4.41
C ALA A 479 -25.68 -3.70 -5.07
N ILE A 480 -25.73 -4.09 -6.34
CA ILE A 480 -26.98 -4.38 -7.07
C ILE A 480 -27.64 -5.68 -6.58
N GLY A 481 -26.91 -6.54 -5.89
CA GLY A 481 -27.37 -7.88 -5.49
C GLY A 481 -27.42 -8.88 -6.64
N ASN A 482 -26.58 -8.71 -7.67
CA ASN A 482 -26.39 -9.70 -8.73
C ASN A 482 -25.43 -10.80 -8.27
N ILE A 483 -25.96 -11.73 -7.47
CA ILE A 483 -25.15 -12.69 -6.71
C ILE A 483 -24.34 -13.63 -7.61
N GLN A 484 -24.90 -14.04 -8.74
CA GLN A 484 -24.20 -14.92 -9.69
C GLN A 484 -22.98 -14.20 -10.29
N LEU A 485 -23.16 -12.96 -10.75
CA LEU A 485 -22.06 -12.16 -11.32
C LEU A 485 -21.02 -11.84 -10.25
N TRP A 486 -21.47 -11.45 -9.05
CA TRP A 486 -20.58 -11.19 -7.90
C TRP A 486 -19.71 -12.41 -7.59
N LYS A 487 -20.30 -13.60 -7.49
CA LYS A 487 -19.59 -14.86 -7.23
C LYS A 487 -18.57 -15.19 -8.33
N GLN A 488 -18.96 -15.04 -9.60
CA GLN A 488 -18.09 -15.30 -10.75
C GLN A 488 -16.90 -14.32 -10.77
N GLN A 489 -17.15 -13.01 -10.63
CA GLN A 489 -16.12 -11.99 -10.59
C GLN A 489 -15.19 -12.18 -9.38
N LEU A 490 -15.75 -12.44 -8.19
CA LEU A 490 -14.98 -12.69 -6.97
C LEU A 490 -14.05 -13.90 -7.12
N SER A 491 -14.55 -15.01 -7.66
CA SER A 491 -13.74 -16.21 -7.87
C SER A 491 -12.58 -15.97 -8.83
N SER A 492 -12.83 -15.26 -9.93
CA SER A 492 -11.78 -14.89 -10.91
C SER A 492 -10.75 -13.94 -10.30
N LEU A 493 -11.21 -12.88 -9.62
CA LEU A 493 -10.32 -11.85 -9.07
C LEU A 493 -9.51 -12.36 -7.87
N ALA A 494 -10.06 -13.23 -7.05
CA ALA A 494 -9.33 -13.84 -5.94
C ALA A 494 -8.18 -14.75 -6.41
N LEU A 495 -8.28 -15.34 -7.61
CA LEU A 495 -7.17 -16.07 -8.23
C LEU A 495 -6.12 -15.13 -8.83
N LEU A 496 -6.55 -14.02 -9.43
CA LEU A 496 -5.64 -13.06 -10.06
C LEU A 496 -4.92 -12.18 -9.05
N TYR A 497 -5.60 -11.73 -7.98
CA TYR A 497 -5.13 -10.73 -7.01
C TYR A 497 -5.44 -11.16 -5.57
N PRO A 498 -4.84 -12.25 -5.06
CA PRO A 498 -5.19 -12.83 -3.74
C PRO A 498 -4.89 -11.90 -2.57
N ASP A 499 -3.91 -10.99 -2.72
CA ASP A 499 -3.46 -10.07 -1.68
C ASP A 499 -4.19 -8.71 -1.70
N ASP A 500 -5.17 -8.52 -2.62
CA ASP A 500 -5.92 -7.27 -2.71
C ASP A 500 -6.97 -7.15 -1.60
N THR A 501 -6.92 -6.05 -0.86
CA THR A 501 -7.80 -5.82 0.31
C THR A 501 -9.27 -5.71 -0.08
N ALA A 502 -9.62 -5.05 -1.19
CA ALA A 502 -11.01 -4.90 -1.61
C ALA A 502 -11.63 -6.24 -2.00
N ILE A 503 -10.84 -7.11 -2.65
CA ILE A 503 -11.27 -8.46 -3.02
C ILE A 503 -11.42 -9.33 -1.76
N GLN A 504 -10.47 -9.26 -0.82
CA GLN A 504 -10.55 -9.99 0.45
C GLN A 504 -11.76 -9.55 1.28
N GLU A 505 -12.07 -8.25 1.33
CA GLU A 505 -13.24 -7.73 2.03
C GLU A 505 -14.55 -8.21 1.37
N SER A 506 -14.63 -8.17 0.03
CA SER A 506 -15.76 -8.73 -0.71
C SER A 506 -15.92 -10.25 -0.47
N ALA A 507 -14.80 -10.99 -0.34
CA ALA A 507 -14.84 -12.42 -0.01
C ALA A 507 -15.36 -12.68 1.41
N LYS A 508 -15.02 -11.84 2.39
CA LYS A 508 -15.58 -11.92 3.75
C LYS A 508 -17.08 -11.65 3.74
N ASP A 509 -17.54 -10.65 2.99
CA ASP A 509 -18.96 -10.36 2.83
C ASP A 509 -19.72 -11.51 2.18
N PHE A 510 -19.13 -12.13 1.15
CA PHE A 510 -19.71 -13.30 0.51
C PHE A 510 -19.80 -14.51 1.48
N LYS A 511 -18.77 -14.75 2.29
CA LYS A 511 -18.79 -15.80 3.33
C LYS A 511 -19.85 -15.53 4.39
N THR A 512 -20.12 -14.26 4.74
CA THR A 512 -21.18 -13.91 5.71
C THR A 512 -22.56 -14.32 5.20
N ARG A 513 -22.83 -14.30 3.89
CA ARG A 513 -24.08 -14.84 3.31
C ARG A 513 -24.26 -16.35 3.54
N GLN A 514 -23.18 -17.07 3.74
CA GLN A 514 -23.18 -18.52 3.99
C GLN A 514 -23.35 -18.88 5.48
N LYS A 515 -23.67 -17.90 6.32
CA LYS A 515 -23.89 -18.07 7.75
C LYS A 515 -25.37 -17.95 8.11
N PHE A 516 -25.76 -18.55 9.22
CA PHE A 516 -27.03 -18.23 9.87
C PHE A 516 -27.01 -16.80 10.35
N THR A 517 -28.16 -16.12 10.28
CA THR A 517 -28.31 -14.79 10.85
C THR A 517 -29.43 -14.75 11.86
N MET A 518 -29.23 -14.03 12.93
CA MET A 518 -30.22 -13.81 13.98
C MET A 518 -30.48 -12.32 14.15
N SER A 519 -31.73 -11.93 14.27
CA SER A 519 -32.14 -10.61 14.71
C SER A 519 -33.12 -10.74 15.88
N TYR A 520 -32.81 -10.05 16.96
CA TYR A 520 -33.66 -9.95 18.14
C TYR A 520 -33.91 -8.46 18.44
N ALA A 521 -35.15 -8.11 18.72
CA ALA A 521 -35.52 -6.78 19.17
C ALA A 521 -36.49 -6.89 20.32
N SER A 522 -36.40 -6.02 21.29
CA SER A 522 -37.30 -5.94 22.43
C SER A 522 -37.58 -4.49 22.79
N ASN A 523 -38.83 -4.23 23.15
CA ASN A 523 -39.30 -2.94 23.63
C ASN A 523 -39.96 -3.13 25.01
N PHE A 524 -39.44 -2.44 26.01
CA PHE A 524 -39.94 -2.46 27.38
C PHE A 524 -40.56 -1.11 27.69
N GLY A 525 -41.81 -1.02 28.05
CA GLY A 525 -42.43 0.29 28.29
C GLY A 525 -43.19 0.34 29.61
N LEU A 526 -43.09 1.48 30.30
CA LEU A 526 -43.91 1.84 31.43
C LEU A 526 -44.89 2.94 31.01
N SER A 527 -46.22 2.71 31.16
CA SER A 527 -47.23 3.76 30.96
C SER A 527 -47.74 4.21 32.31
N GLN A 528 -48.03 5.50 32.46
CA GLN A 528 -48.53 6.10 33.72
C GLN A 528 -49.78 5.44 34.33
N LYS A 529 -50.53 4.66 33.52
CA LYS A 529 -51.78 4.02 34.00
C LYS A 529 -51.71 2.48 34.10
N SER A 530 -50.57 1.85 33.86
CA SER A 530 -50.40 0.40 33.99
C SER A 530 -49.03 0.08 34.51
N SER A 531 -48.95 -0.43 35.74
CA SER A 531 -47.71 -0.89 36.38
C SER A 531 -47.15 -2.17 35.79
N THR A 532 -47.81 -2.79 34.82
CA THR A 532 -47.40 -4.08 34.23
C THR A 532 -47.53 -4.08 32.73
N GLN A 533 -46.65 -3.36 32.01
CA GLN A 533 -46.47 -3.59 30.57
C GLN A 533 -45.56 -4.79 30.35
N ARG A 534 -46.06 -5.75 29.56
CA ARG A 534 -45.26 -6.88 29.18
C ARG A 534 -44.34 -6.48 28.00
N PRO A 535 -43.10 -6.91 27.97
CA PRO A 535 -42.19 -6.55 26.90
C PRO A 535 -42.68 -7.15 25.56
N GLU A 536 -42.53 -6.36 24.50
CA GLU A 536 -42.70 -6.82 23.13
C GLU A 536 -41.38 -7.38 22.63
N HIS A 537 -41.41 -8.57 22.02
CA HIS A 537 -40.23 -9.23 21.54
C HIS A 537 -40.41 -9.65 20.08
N TYR A 538 -39.37 -9.51 19.32
CA TYR A 538 -39.26 -10.05 17.98
C TYR A 538 -37.96 -10.81 17.85
N LEU A 539 -38.01 -12.06 17.44
CA LEU A 539 -36.87 -12.89 17.12
C LEU A 539 -37.03 -13.48 15.72
N ARG A 540 -36.05 -13.31 14.88
CA ARG A 540 -35.97 -13.96 13.57
C ARG A 540 -34.61 -14.63 13.40
N VAL A 541 -34.61 -15.88 12.93
CA VAL A 541 -33.42 -16.64 12.58
C VAL A 541 -33.55 -17.05 11.11
N ASN A 542 -32.56 -16.69 10.31
CA ASN A 542 -32.51 -17.06 8.89
C ASN A 542 -31.41 -18.08 8.66
N SER A 543 -31.66 -19.03 7.74
CA SER A 543 -30.66 -19.94 7.22
C SER A 543 -29.59 -19.22 6.39
N PRO A 544 -28.45 -19.85 6.11
CA PRO A 544 -27.60 -19.45 4.99
C PRO A 544 -28.41 -19.34 3.69
N TRP A 545 -27.88 -18.56 2.73
CA TRP A 545 -28.44 -18.50 1.40
C TRP A 545 -28.20 -19.79 0.64
N ILE A 546 -29.26 -20.42 0.19
CA ILE A 546 -29.30 -21.68 -0.57
C ILE A 546 -29.38 -21.31 -2.05
N TYR A 547 -28.58 -21.93 -2.92
CA TYR A 547 -28.48 -21.61 -4.33
C TYR A 547 -28.32 -20.10 -4.59
N ASP A 548 -27.57 -19.43 -3.70
CA ASP A 548 -27.24 -18.01 -3.74
C ASP A 548 -28.42 -17.03 -3.57
N ASN A 549 -29.65 -17.43 -3.87
CA ASN A 549 -30.82 -16.52 -3.94
C ASN A 549 -31.95 -16.86 -2.97
N TYR A 550 -31.95 -18.02 -2.31
CA TYR A 550 -33.03 -18.45 -1.43
C TYR A 550 -32.54 -18.63 -0.01
N ARG A 551 -33.35 -18.29 0.98
CA ARG A 551 -33.10 -18.66 2.36
C ARG A 551 -34.40 -18.95 3.11
N LEU A 552 -34.33 -19.84 4.08
CA LEU A 552 -35.42 -20.12 5.00
C LEU A 552 -35.28 -19.26 6.24
N TYR A 553 -36.41 -18.95 6.86
CA TYR A 553 -36.38 -18.28 8.15
C TYR A 553 -37.44 -18.84 9.09
N THR A 554 -37.21 -18.65 10.40
CA THR A 554 -38.22 -18.79 11.45
C THR A 554 -38.31 -17.48 12.21
N GLN A 555 -39.52 -17.14 12.68
CA GLN A 555 -39.72 -15.94 13.47
C GLN A 555 -40.67 -16.21 14.64
N HIS A 556 -40.42 -15.49 15.72
CA HIS A 556 -41.31 -15.44 16.87
C HIS A 556 -41.51 -13.98 17.29
N ALA A 557 -42.75 -13.57 17.52
CA ALA A 557 -43.08 -12.22 17.96
C ALA A 557 -44.10 -12.27 19.09
N THR A 558 -43.94 -11.34 20.03
CA THR A 558 -44.95 -11.06 21.05
C THR A 558 -45.40 -9.60 20.94
N PHE A 559 -46.69 -9.38 20.90
CA PHE A 559 -47.25 -8.06 20.81
C PHE A 559 -48.18 -7.82 22.02
N THR A 560 -48.16 -6.63 22.55
CA THR A 560 -49.12 -6.20 23.58
C THR A 560 -50.17 -5.33 22.95
N ASN A 561 -51.39 -5.87 22.84
CA ASN A 561 -52.55 -5.09 22.36
C ASN A 561 -53.31 -4.49 23.53
N ASN A 562 -53.46 -3.19 23.52
CA ASN A 562 -54.21 -2.46 24.54
C ASN A 562 -55.65 -2.23 24.08
N ALA A 563 -56.60 -2.82 24.77
CA ALA A 563 -58.02 -2.45 24.68
C ALA A 563 -58.38 -1.52 25.84
N PRO A 564 -59.49 -0.76 25.79
CA PRO A 564 -59.84 0.26 26.78
C PRO A 564 -59.84 -0.18 28.25
N HIS A 565 -60.00 -1.47 28.51
CA HIS A 565 -60.01 -2.03 29.87
C HIS A 565 -59.17 -3.31 30.07
N GLN A 566 -58.46 -3.75 29.02
CA GLN A 566 -57.74 -5.02 29.08
C GLN A 566 -56.50 -5.02 28.16
N GLN A 567 -55.39 -5.52 28.69
CA GLN A 567 -54.18 -5.75 27.89
C GLN A 567 -54.14 -7.22 27.46
N PHE A 568 -53.91 -7.45 26.19
CA PHE A 568 -53.75 -8.79 25.63
C PHE A 568 -52.36 -9.00 25.11
N LEU A 569 -51.75 -10.11 25.51
CA LEU A 569 -50.48 -10.55 24.96
C LEU A 569 -50.77 -11.52 23.80
N SER A 570 -50.47 -11.10 22.61
CA SER A 570 -50.49 -11.95 21.41
C SER A 570 -49.11 -12.53 21.13
N LYS A 571 -49.04 -13.82 20.92
CA LYS A 571 -47.82 -14.55 20.54
C LYS A 571 -47.98 -15.12 19.13
N GLN A 572 -47.05 -14.86 18.27
CA GLN A 572 -47.05 -15.29 16.88
C GLN A 572 -45.74 -16.04 16.58
N SER A 573 -45.83 -17.22 15.98
CA SER A 573 -44.69 -17.99 15.52
C SER A 573 -44.88 -18.33 14.07
N GLY A 574 -43.82 -18.31 13.28
CA GLY A 574 -43.89 -18.54 11.84
C GLY A 574 -42.60 -19.01 11.24
N ALA A 575 -42.70 -19.45 9.99
CA ALA A 575 -41.58 -19.78 9.14
C ALA A 575 -41.83 -19.30 7.72
N GLY A 576 -40.78 -19.13 6.94
CA GLY A 576 -40.95 -18.66 5.57
C GLY A 576 -39.73 -18.85 4.69
N LEU A 577 -39.93 -18.46 3.46
CA LEU A 577 -38.92 -18.46 2.40
C LEU A 577 -38.70 -17.03 1.92
N GLU A 578 -37.47 -16.65 1.78
CA GLU A 578 -37.06 -15.39 1.17
C GLU A 578 -36.27 -15.70 -0.09
N TRP A 579 -36.57 -14.98 -1.15
CA TRP A 579 -35.84 -14.95 -2.40
C TRP A 579 -35.37 -13.52 -2.68
N ALA A 580 -34.11 -13.36 -3.13
CA ALA A 580 -33.57 -12.06 -3.50
C ALA A 580 -32.63 -12.17 -4.71
N SER A 581 -32.78 -11.26 -5.67
CA SER A 581 -31.90 -11.16 -6.86
C SER A 581 -32.06 -9.79 -7.53
N LYS A 582 -30.94 -9.15 -7.89
CA LYS A 582 -30.91 -7.93 -8.72
C LYS A 582 -31.93 -6.87 -8.28
N GLN A 583 -31.81 -6.37 -7.07
CA GLN A 583 -32.70 -5.33 -6.53
C GLN A 583 -34.19 -5.77 -6.41
N LYS A 584 -34.47 -7.05 -6.43
CA LYS A 584 -35.79 -7.64 -6.19
C LYS A 584 -35.74 -8.58 -5.02
N SER A 585 -36.81 -8.58 -4.21
CA SER A 585 -36.97 -9.58 -3.16
C SER A 585 -38.42 -10.02 -3.03
N LEU A 586 -38.61 -11.28 -2.69
CA LEU A 586 -39.89 -11.91 -2.37
C LEU A 586 -39.75 -12.60 -1.02
N ASN A 587 -40.66 -12.29 -0.11
CA ASN A 587 -40.74 -12.92 1.19
C ASN A 587 -42.12 -13.62 1.30
N LEU A 588 -42.11 -14.91 1.52
CA LEU A 588 -43.30 -15.74 1.75
C LEU A 588 -43.23 -16.33 3.15
N GLY A 589 -44.21 -16.07 3.97
CA GLY A 589 -44.26 -16.55 5.34
C GLY A 589 -45.60 -17.15 5.70
N ILE A 590 -45.52 -18.19 6.52
CA ILE A 590 -46.69 -18.78 7.21
C ILE A 590 -46.52 -18.56 8.70
N PHE A 591 -47.59 -18.27 9.41
CA PHE A 591 -47.49 -18.05 10.84
C PHE A 591 -48.78 -18.49 11.56
N GLN A 592 -48.63 -18.82 12.82
CA GLN A 592 -49.72 -19.18 13.71
C GLN A 592 -49.71 -18.27 14.91
N GLN A 593 -50.88 -17.74 15.25
CA GLN A 593 -51.08 -16.97 16.46
C GLN A 593 -51.63 -17.88 17.56
N ARG A 594 -51.05 -17.80 18.76
CA ARG A 594 -51.49 -18.61 19.91
C ARG A 594 -52.97 -18.28 20.26
N GLY A 595 -53.83 -19.32 20.36
CA GLY A 595 -55.24 -19.20 20.61
C GLY A 595 -56.12 -19.07 19.38
N GLN A 596 -55.56 -19.04 18.18
CA GLN A 596 -56.25 -19.07 16.89
C GLN A 596 -55.98 -20.40 16.17
N LYS A 597 -57.06 -20.99 15.59
CA LYS A 597 -56.95 -22.27 14.89
C LYS A 597 -56.41 -22.11 13.45
N ASN A 598 -56.53 -20.92 12.86
CA ASN A 598 -56.19 -20.70 11.46
C ASN A 598 -54.75 -20.21 11.29
N ILE A 599 -54.04 -20.78 10.31
CA ILE A 599 -52.73 -20.31 9.86
C ILE A 599 -52.91 -19.02 9.06
N GLY A 600 -52.04 -18.04 9.35
CA GLY A 600 -51.91 -16.85 8.57
C GLY A 600 -50.76 -16.99 7.57
N PHE A 601 -50.75 -16.16 6.53
CA PHE A 601 -49.63 -16.03 5.64
C PHE A 601 -49.35 -14.59 5.27
N ASN A 602 -48.07 -14.34 4.97
CA ASN A 602 -47.54 -13.06 4.54
C ASN A 602 -46.83 -13.24 3.19
N LEU A 603 -47.07 -12.29 2.29
CA LEU A 603 -46.38 -12.15 1.03
C LEU A 603 -45.90 -10.72 0.93
N GLU A 604 -44.59 -10.55 0.71
CA GLU A 604 -43.98 -9.25 0.49
C GLU A 604 -43.13 -9.30 -0.77
N TRP A 605 -43.39 -8.38 -1.67
CA TRP A 605 -42.58 -8.14 -2.87
C TRP A 605 -42.00 -6.74 -2.81
N GLN A 606 -40.68 -6.65 -2.99
CA GLN A 606 -39.99 -5.37 -3.12
C GLN A 606 -39.20 -5.34 -4.42
N GLN A 607 -39.18 -4.21 -5.09
CA GLN A 607 -38.38 -3.99 -6.27
C GLN A 607 -37.93 -2.53 -6.37
N ASP A 608 -36.62 -2.35 -6.65
CA ASP A 608 -36.05 -1.07 -7.07
C ASP A 608 -36.15 -1.00 -8.59
N LEU A 609 -36.95 -0.09 -9.14
CA LEU A 609 -37.11 0.08 -10.59
C LEU A 609 -36.01 0.96 -11.18
N SER A 610 -35.48 1.86 -10.39
CA SER A 610 -34.36 2.72 -10.74
C SER A 610 -33.61 3.14 -9.46
N ASP A 611 -32.50 3.82 -9.60
CA ASP A 611 -31.81 4.43 -8.46
C ASP A 611 -32.67 5.42 -7.69
N TYR A 612 -33.74 5.89 -8.29
CA TYR A 612 -34.60 6.95 -7.75
C TYR A 612 -35.98 6.47 -7.30
N PHE A 613 -36.41 5.28 -7.69
CA PHE A 613 -37.75 4.80 -7.40
C PHE A 613 -37.78 3.33 -7.03
N LYS A 614 -38.38 3.05 -5.88
CA LYS A 614 -38.65 1.67 -5.41
C LYS A 614 -40.08 1.55 -4.91
N TYR A 615 -40.62 0.33 -4.94
CA TYR A 615 -41.87 0.01 -4.36
C TYR A 615 -41.86 -1.31 -3.58
N LEU A 616 -42.79 -1.40 -2.63
CA LEU A 616 -43.03 -2.59 -1.82
C LEU A 616 -44.52 -2.87 -1.80
N LEU A 617 -44.88 -4.10 -2.08
CA LEU A 617 -46.24 -4.63 -1.94
C LEU A 617 -46.21 -5.67 -0.81
N ASN A 618 -47.10 -5.49 0.18
CA ASN A 618 -47.22 -6.47 1.27
C ASN A 618 -48.70 -6.89 1.42
N TYR A 619 -48.90 -8.18 1.55
CA TYR A 619 -50.15 -8.77 1.93
C TYR A 619 -50.00 -9.62 3.19
N ASN A 620 -50.83 -9.41 4.19
CA ASN A 620 -50.88 -10.17 5.41
C ASN A 620 -52.30 -10.64 5.70
N SER A 621 -52.50 -11.97 5.77
CA SER A 621 -53.86 -12.57 5.94
C SER A 621 -54.34 -12.60 7.38
N ALA A 622 -53.56 -12.17 8.33
CA ALA A 622 -53.87 -12.24 9.75
C ALA A 622 -53.25 -11.07 10.55
N THR A 623 -53.51 -9.85 10.06
CA THR A 623 -53.13 -8.68 10.83
C THR A 623 -53.93 -8.59 12.12
N THR A 624 -53.29 -8.23 13.21
CA THR A 624 -53.88 -8.12 14.55
C THR A 624 -53.92 -6.69 15.03
N THR A 625 -54.32 -5.77 14.16
CA THR A 625 -54.49 -4.34 14.51
C THR A 625 -55.52 -4.13 15.62
N LEU A 626 -56.47 -5.02 15.71
CA LEU A 626 -57.46 -5.01 16.79
C LEU A 626 -57.43 -6.31 17.57
N PRO A 627 -57.61 -6.27 18.92
CA PRO A 627 -57.68 -7.47 19.76
C PRO A 627 -58.79 -8.40 19.25
N TYR A 628 -58.47 -9.70 19.10
CA TYR A 628 -59.41 -10.77 18.62
C TYR A 628 -59.95 -10.64 17.23
N MET A 629 -59.65 -9.55 16.45
CA MET A 629 -60.10 -9.43 15.09
C MET A 629 -58.94 -9.77 14.12
N ARG A 630 -59.12 -10.76 13.30
CA ARG A 630 -58.24 -11.12 12.23
C ARG A 630 -58.67 -10.41 10.95
N GLY A 631 -57.74 -9.62 10.38
CA GLY A 631 -58.00 -8.89 9.16
C GLY A 631 -57.04 -9.24 8.05
N HIS A 632 -57.40 -8.90 6.84
CA HIS A 632 -56.52 -8.93 5.67
C HIS A 632 -55.94 -7.54 5.47
N GLN A 633 -54.64 -7.45 5.47
CA GLN A 633 -53.91 -6.18 5.29
C GLN A 633 -53.23 -6.18 3.92
N TYR A 634 -53.36 -5.09 3.22
CA TYR A 634 -52.70 -4.80 1.96
C TYR A 634 -51.93 -3.49 2.12
N VAL A 635 -50.68 -3.48 1.75
CA VAL A 635 -49.83 -2.31 1.81
C VAL A 635 -49.13 -2.10 0.47
N LEU A 636 -49.24 -0.91 -0.06
CA LEU A 636 -48.41 -0.40 -1.13
C LEU A 636 -47.53 0.72 -0.55
N ASN A 637 -46.23 0.56 -0.57
CA ASN A 637 -45.32 1.62 -0.21
C ASN A 637 -44.40 1.95 -1.41
N THR A 638 -44.34 3.23 -1.75
CA THR A 638 -43.47 3.73 -2.81
C THR A 638 -42.48 4.72 -2.22
N VAL A 639 -41.23 4.63 -2.63
CA VAL A 639 -40.19 5.58 -2.22
C VAL A 639 -39.56 6.19 -3.47
N PHE A 640 -39.67 7.49 -3.55
CA PHE A 640 -39.01 8.31 -4.54
C PHE A 640 -37.91 9.11 -3.88
N ARG A 641 -36.69 9.07 -4.42
CA ARG A 641 -35.56 9.87 -3.96
C ARG A 641 -34.94 10.64 -5.11
N THR A 642 -34.54 11.87 -4.87
CA THR A 642 -33.77 12.64 -5.85
C THR A 642 -32.28 12.34 -5.74
N ASN A 643 -31.82 12.04 -4.54
CA ASN A 643 -30.46 11.68 -4.17
C ASN A 643 -30.45 11.10 -2.74
N GLU A 644 -29.28 10.89 -2.17
CA GLU A 644 -29.11 10.41 -0.79
C GLU A 644 -29.66 11.38 0.27
N SER A 645 -29.77 12.67 -0.06
CA SER A 645 -30.16 13.71 0.91
C SER A 645 -31.67 14.02 0.94
N ARG A 646 -32.43 13.51 -0.02
CA ARG A 646 -33.87 13.78 -0.08
C ARG A 646 -34.66 12.57 -0.60
N SER A 647 -35.70 12.20 0.16
CA SER A 647 -36.62 11.13 -0.23
C SER A 647 -38.06 11.47 0.15
N LEU A 648 -39.01 11.01 -0.67
CA LEU A 648 -40.43 11.04 -0.44
C LEU A 648 -40.96 9.62 -0.42
N SER A 649 -41.55 9.19 0.68
CA SER A 649 -42.25 7.90 0.80
C SER A 649 -43.75 8.14 0.86
N VAL A 650 -44.49 7.38 0.06
CA VAL A 650 -45.96 7.37 0.09
C VAL A 650 -46.40 5.93 0.31
N ALA A 651 -47.11 5.70 1.40
CA ALA A 651 -47.67 4.40 1.72
C ALA A 651 -49.19 4.47 1.84
N TYR A 652 -49.83 3.52 1.18
CA TYR A 652 -51.26 3.29 1.33
C TYR A 652 -51.45 1.91 1.96
N GLN A 653 -52.24 1.88 3.05
CA GLN A 653 -52.59 0.66 3.74
C GLN A 653 -54.10 0.49 3.74
N TYR A 654 -54.59 -0.70 3.39
CA TYR A 654 -55.95 -1.11 3.49
C TYR A 654 -56.08 -2.34 4.35
N ILE A 655 -56.90 -2.30 5.42
CA ILE A 655 -57.16 -3.41 6.30
C ILE A 655 -58.66 -3.75 6.22
N GLN A 656 -58.95 -4.97 5.82
CA GLN A 656 -60.30 -5.53 5.81
C GLN A 656 -60.48 -6.38 7.08
N LEU A 657 -61.43 -5.99 7.91
CA LEU A 657 -61.74 -6.66 9.17
C LEU A 657 -63.12 -7.41 9.04
N PRO A 658 -63.41 -8.37 9.94
CA PRO A 658 -64.69 -9.01 10.01
C PRO A 658 -65.88 -7.99 10.16
N TYR A 659 -67.08 -8.44 9.82
CA TYR A 659 -68.30 -7.65 9.95
C TYR A 659 -68.33 -6.36 9.14
N ARG A 660 -67.70 -6.35 7.92
CA ARG A 660 -67.57 -5.21 7.00
C ARG A 660 -66.83 -4.00 7.56
N ASN A 661 -66.05 -4.20 8.64
CA ASN A 661 -65.14 -3.18 9.16
C ASN A 661 -63.96 -3.01 8.24
N ARG A 662 -63.46 -1.78 8.08
CA ARG A 662 -62.33 -1.45 7.25
C ARG A 662 -61.54 -0.28 7.84
N GLN A 663 -60.25 -0.31 7.62
CA GLN A 663 -59.34 0.80 7.92
C GLN A 663 -58.55 1.13 6.66
N GLN A 664 -58.37 2.40 6.41
CA GLN A 664 -57.56 2.90 5.32
C GLN A 664 -56.63 3.99 5.85
N ASP A 665 -55.35 3.85 5.57
CA ASP A 665 -54.35 4.81 5.97
C ASP A 665 -53.52 5.21 4.76
N LEU A 666 -53.43 6.52 4.53
CA LEU A 666 -52.54 7.12 3.56
C LEU A 666 -51.46 7.90 4.33
N SER A 667 -50.21 7.48 4.25
CA SER A 667 -49.12 8.18 4.88
C SER A 667 -48.10 8.68 3.87
N THR A 668 -47.60 9.89 4.07
CA THR A 668 -46.57 10.52 3.27
C THR A 668 -45.48 10.96 4.21
N ASN A 669 -44.24 10.59 3.91
CA ASN A 669 -43.07 10.99 4.68
C ASN A 669 -42.05 11.63 3.76
N LEU A 670 -41.71 12.90 3.99
CA LEU A 670 -40.63 13.63 3.33
C LEU A 670 -39.42 13.64 4.27
N THR A 671 -38.29 13.12 3.82
CA THR A 671 -37.03 13.19 4.53
C THR A 671 -36.06 14.10 3.80
N GLN A 672 -35.47 15.04 4.54
CA GLN A 672 -34.43 15.95 4.04
C GLN A 672 -33.24 15.93 4.97
N GLN A 673 -32.11 15.62 4.42
CA GLN A 673 -30.82 15.77 5.10
C GLN A 673 -30.47 17.25 5.25
N LEU A 674 -30.30 17.70 6.47
CA LEU A 674 -29.96 19.08 6.83
C LEU A 674 -28.45 19.29 6.91
N PHE A 675 -27.74 18.30 7.46
CA PHE A 675 -26.30 18.36 7.66
C PHE A 675 -25.71 16.96 7.50
N SER A 676 -24.50 16.89 6.92
CA SER A 676 -23.75 15.65 6.74
C SER A 676 -22.26 15.93 6.85
N SER A 677 -21.55 15.10 7.59
CA SER A 677 -20.11 15.05 7.67
C SER A 677 -19.66 13.61 7.90
N ALA A 678 -18.38 13.37 8.01
CA ALA A 678 -17.85 12.02 8.29
C ALA A 678 -18.38 11.41 9.59
N HIS A 679 -18.72 12.25 10.59
CA HIS A 679 -19.13 11.80 11.92
C HIS A 679 -20.58 12.16 12.29
N HIS A 680 -21.22 13.03 11.54
CA HIS A 680 -22.53 13.55 11.90
C HIS A 680 -23.47 13.49 10.71
N LEU A 681 -24.68 13.06 10.96
CA LEU A 681 -25.80 13.12 10.04
C LEU A 681 -26.99 13.72 10.77
N THR A 682 -27.61 14.76 10.19
CA THR A 682 -28.86 15.35 10.72
C THR A 682 -29.89 15.36 9.62
N GLU A 683 -31.06 14.79 9.88
CA GLU A 683 -32.18 14.73 8.97
C GLU A 683 -33.42 15.30 9.61
N ALA A 684 -34.22 16.01 8.83
CA ALA A 684 -35.58 16.35 9.18
C ALA A 684 -36.57 15.50 8.41
N GLN A 685 -37.60 15.04 9.06
CA GLN A 685 -38.68 14.24 8.49
C GLN A 685 -40.01 14.92 8.77
N ILE A 686 -40.82 15.05 7.75
CA ILE A 686 -42.21 15.57 7.86
C ILE A 686 -43.15 14.45 7.42
N LYS A 687 -43.97 13.99 8.35
CA LYS A 687 -44.92 12.91 8.10
C LYS A 687 -46.33 13.43 8.18
N PHE A 688 -47.11 13.11 7.18
CA PHE A 688 -48.56 13.28 7.14
C PHE A 688 -49.23 11.93 7.11
N CYS A 689 -50.28 11.74 7.91
CA CYS A 689 -51.07 10.50 7.89
C CYS A 689 -52.55 10.85 7.93
N LEU A 690 -53.28 10.36 6.93
CA LEU A 690 -54.74 10.41 6.83
C LEU A 690 -55.24 8.99 7.13
N SER A 691 -56.07 8.85 8.13
CA SER A 691 -56.69 7.59 8.50
C SER A 691 -58.19 7.69 8.40
N SER A 692 -58.81 6.68 7.82
CA SER A 692 -60.28 6.56 7.72
C SER A 692 -60.70 5.17 8.19
N ASN A 693 -61.49 5.13 9.27
CA ASN A 693 -61.92 3.92 9.90
C ASN A 693 -63.43 3.79 9.81
N HIS A 694 -63.86 2.65 9.25
CA HIS A 694 -65.30 2.34 9.25
C HIS A 694 -65.51 1.10 10.14
N ILE A 695 -65.73 1.31 11.43
CA ILE A 695 -65.86 0.27 12.44
C ILE A 695 -67.25 0.38 13.07
N GLN A 696 -68.08 -0.65 12.92
CA GLN A 696 -69.50 -0.67 13.37
C GLN A 696 -69.64 -0.94 14.90
N ASN A 697 -68.60 -1.27 15.60
CA ASN A 697 -68.65 -1.64 17.02
C ASN A 697 -67.85 -0.64 17.85
N MET A 698 -68.51 0.23 18.60
CA MET A 698 -67.90 1.35 19.34
C MET A 698 -67.01 0.95 20.53
N GLN A 699 -66.80 -0.31 20.82
CA GLN A 699 -65.89 -0.72 21.90
C GLN A 699 -64.39 -0.49 21.58
N PHE A 700 -64.09 -0.22 20.32
CA PHE A 700 -62.76 0.05 19.81
C PHE A 700 -62.74 1.39 19.07
N SER A 701 -62.84 2.49 19.78
CA SER A 701 -63.03 3.81 19.22
C SER A 701 -61.76 4.43 18.71
N ASP A 702 -61.29 4.01 17.51
CA ASP A 702 -60.54 4.92 16.67
C ASP A 702 -61.52 5.87 16.00
N SER A 703 -61.16 7.16 15.92
CA SER A 703 -62.02 8.14 15.27
C SER A 703 -62.26 7.75 13.81
N GLU A 704 -63.49 8.01 13.33
CA GLU A 704 -63.89 7.69 11.94
C GLU A 704 -62.91 8.29 10.92
N HIS A 705 -62.38 9.47 11.20
CA HIS A 705 -61.36 10.15 10.39
C HIS A 705 -60.34 10.81 11.29
N SER A 706 -59.07 10.69 10.94
CA SER A 706 -57.97 11.42 11.60
C SER A 706 -56.97 11.93 10.60
N LEU A 707 -56.43 13.11 10.87
CA LEU A 707 -55.28 13.68 10.20
C LEU A 707 -54.21 13.89 11.24
N SER A 708 -53.00 13.34 11.01
CA SER A 708 -51.86 13.61 11.85
C SER A 708 -50.72 14.18 11.03
N THR A 709 -50.08 15.18 11.62
CA THR A 709 -48.85 15.76 11.10
C THR A 709 -47.76 15.62 12.15
N HIS A 710 -46.63 15.15 11.74
CA HIS A 710 -45.49 14.93 12.64
C HIS A 710 -44.20 15.42 11.98
N VAL A 711 -43.40 16.20 12.72
CA VAL A 711 -42.08 16.65 12.31
C VAL A 711 -41.08 15.98 13.26
N ASN A 712 -40.10 15.28 12.72
CA ASN A 712 -39.08 14.62 13.48
C ASN A 712 -37.69 15.09 13.01
N VAL A 713 -36.79 15.33 13.94
CA VAL A 713 -35.36 15.56 13.69
C VAL A 713 -34.61 14.37 14.22
N HIS A 714 -33.91 13.75 13.34
CA HIS A 714 -33.00 12.66 13.62
C HIS A 714 -31.56 13.16 13.57
N HIS A 715 -30.77 12.89 14.59
CA HIS A 715 -29.34 13.17 14.60
C HIS A 715 -28.56 11.91 14.96
N GLU A 716 -27.63 11.58 14.08
CA GLU A 716 -26.67 10.48 14.28
C GLU A 716 -25.28 11.05 14.44
N TRP A 717 -24.52 10.55 15.42
CA TRP A 717 -23.09 10.82 15.50
C TRP A 717 -22.28 9.57 15.75
N LEU A 718 -21.37 9.32 14.85
CA LEU A 718 -20.35 8.30 14.97
C LEU A 718 -19.29 8.80 15.95
N THR A 719 -19.37 8.33 17.19
CA THR A 719 -18.49 8.78 18.28
C THR A 719 -17.10 8.16 18.20
N TRP A 720 -17.05 6.90 17.74
CA TRP A 720 -15.83 6.16 17.62
C TRP A 720 -15.92 5.11 16.52
N ARG A 721 -14.83 4.96 15.77
CA ARG A 721 -14.68 3.92 14.76
C ARG A 721 -13.24 3.41 14.72
N SER A 722 -13.10 2.10 14.61
CA SER A 722 -11.83 1.44 14.28
C SER A 722 -12.13 0.30 13.30
N TYR A 723 -12.03 0.59 12.01
CA TYR A 723 -12.36 -0.34 10.91
C TYR A 723 -13.80 -0.86 10.98
N ASP A 724 -13.98 -2.16 11.29
CA ASP A 724 -15.30 -2.79 11.37
C ASP A 724 -16.01 -2.55 12.71
N GLN A 725 -15.29 -2.03 13.70
CA GLN A 725 -15.83 -1.69 15.01
C GLN A 725 -16.27 -0.24 15.04
N LYS A 726 -17.47 0.05 15.56
CA LYS A 726 -18.01 1.40 15.69
C LYS A 726 -18.91 1.55 16.88
N PHE A 727 -18.91 2.76 17.43
CA PHE A 727 -19.88 3.21 18.40
C PHE A 727 -20.61 4.43 17.84
N THR A 728 -21.92 4.29 17.66
CA THR A 728 -22.79 5.33 17.10
C THR A 728 -23.88 5.68 18.10
N GLN A 729 -24.21 6.95 18.20
CA GLN A 729 -25.29 7.46 19.05
C GLN A 729 -26.37 8.08 18.14
N PHE A 730 -27.61 7.94 18.54
CA PHE A 730 -28.76 8.47 17.82
C PHE A 730 -29.65 9.27 18.77
N LEU A 731 -30.11 10.42 18.32
CA LEU A 731 -31.09 11.24 18.99
C LEU A 731 -32.23 11.54 18.00
N ASP A 732 -33.43 11.16 18.38
CA ASP A 732 -34.66 11.48 17.68
C ASP A 732 -35.51 12.37 18.54
N ILE A 733 -35.97 13.49 17.99
CA ILE A 733 -36.91 14.40 18.66
C ILE A 733 -38.03 14.72 17.67
N GLY A 734 -39.26 14.47 18.07
CA GLY A 734 -40.41 14.69 17.21
C GLY A 734 -41.54 15.44 17.92
N PHE A 735 -42.22 16.25 17.14
CA PHE A 735 -43.41 16.98 17.51
C PHE A 735 -44.50 16.80 16.46
N GLY A 736 -45.71 16.61 16.92
CA GLY A 736 -46.84 16.41 16.02
C GLY A 736 -48.14 16.89 16.59
N GLN A 737 -49.11 16.89 15.72
CA GLN A 737 -50.50 17.11 16.11
C GLN A 737 -51.39 16.07 15.40
N SER A 738 -52.45 15.70 16.06
CA SER A 738 -53.48 14.84 15.50
C SER A 738 -54.84 15.50 15.66
N ASP A 739 -55.50 15.63 14.54
CA ASP A 739 -56.91 16.12 14.47
C ASP A 739 -57.80 14.91 14.21
N GLN A 740 -58.81 14.72 15.07
CA GLN A 740 -59.71 13.57 15.00
C GLN A 740 -61.15 14.08 14.96
N LYS A 741 -61.93 13.49 14.10
CA LYS A 741 -63.33 13.81 13.98
C LYS A 741 -64.04 13.68 15.35
N TYR A 742 -64.70 14.75 15.77
CA TYR A 742 -65.38 14.89 17.06
C TYR A 742 -64.49 15.00 18.31
N LEU A 743 -63.17 15.09 18.16
CA LEU A 743 -62.25 15.30 19.28
C LEU A 743 -61.47 16.60 19.06
N ARG A 744 -60.90 17.16 20.14
CA ARG A 744 -60.05 18.35 20.03
C ARG A 744 -58.71 17.93 19.40
N THR A 745 -58.16 18.79 18.56
CA THR A 745 -56.78 18.67 18.09
C THR A 745 -55.84 18.56 19.26
N ARG A 746 -54.93 17.58 19.20
CA ARG A 746 -54.00 17.30 20.29
C ARG A 746 -52.56 17.26 19.77
N ALA A 747 -51.66 17.83 20.57
CA ALA A 747 -50.24 17.74 20.33
C ALA A 747 -49.69 16.39 20.82
N SER A 748 -48.65 15.91 20.16
CA SER A 748 -47.86 14.76 20.56
C SER A 748 -46.38 15.10 20.42
N TRP A 749 -45.56 14.49 21.27
CA TRP A 749 -44.12 14.60 21.12
C TRP A 749 -43.43 13.31 21.51
N ASN A 750 -42.21 13.10 20.97
CA ASN A 750 -41.37 11.98 21.32
C ASN A 750 -39.91 12.42 21.37
N ALA A 751 -39.17 11.79 22.24
CA ALA A 751 -37.73 11.90 22.28
C ALA A 751 -37.13 10.51 22.54
N GLN A 752 -36.13 10.15 21.79
CA GLN A 752 -35.45 8.85 21.88
C GLN A 752 -33.94 9.02 21.78
N TYR A 753 -33.20 8.31 22.62
CA TYR A 753 -31.76 8.28 22.60
C TYR A 753 -31.28 6.84 22.60
N LEU A 754 -30.47 6.48 21.59
CA LEU A 754 -29.98 5.12 21.36
C LEU A 754 -28.47 5.10 21.22
N HIS A 755 -27.90 4.01 21.64
CA HIS A 755 -26.51 3.62 21.42
C HIS A 755 -26.46 2.38 20.53
N GLU A 756 -25.56 2.35 19.57
CA GLU A 756 -25.24 1.17 18.78
C GLU A 756 -23.75 0.86 18.85
N TRP A 757 -23.45 -0.38 19.23
CA TRP A 757 -22.13 -0.96 19.14
C TRP A 757 -22.11 -1.99 18.01
N ALA A 758 -21.27 -1.79 16.99
CA ALA A 758 -20.86 -2.81 16.05
C ALA A 758 -19.51 -3.37 16.51
N PHE A 759 -19.48 -4.62 16.96
CA PHE A 759 -18.27 -5.28 17.46
C PHE A 759 -17.38 -5.76 16.30
N ASP A 760 -18.03 -6.14 15.21
CA ASP A 760 -17.42 -6.49 13.94
C ASP A 760 -18.47 -6.34 12.81
N ARG A 761 -18.22 -6.90 11.63
CA ARG A 761 -19.19 -6.90 10.51
C ARG A 761 -20.43 -7.74 10.77
N THR A 762 -20.36 -8.66 11.72
CA THR A 762 -21.37 -9.69 11.93
C THR A 762 -22.25 -9.42 13.14
N TRP A 763 -21.72 -8.78 14.18
CA TRP A 763 -22.42 -8.57 15.44
C TRP A 763 -22.60 -7.11 15.77
N ARG A 764 -23.85 -6.74 16.06
CA ARG A 764 -24.20 -5.41 16.57
C ARG A 764 -25.26 -5.50 17.66
N ILE A 765 -25.17 -4.59 18.61
CA ILE A 765 -26.13 -4.40 19.68
C ILE A 765 -26.56 -2.93 19.70
N GLN A 766 -27.86 -2.70 19.77
CA GLN A 766 -28.42 -1.36 19.94
C GLN A 766 -29.28 -1.35 21.19
N TYR A 767 -29.17 -0.31 22.02
CA TYR A 767 -29.95 -0.14 23.21
C TYR A 767 -30.15 1.34 23.52
N GLY A 768 -31.19 1.63 24.26
CA GLY A 768 -31.47 2.98 24.68
C GLY A 768 -32.85 3.13 25.31
N PHE A 769 -33.26 4.36 25.42
CA PHE A 769 -34.53 4.71 26.02
C PHE A 769 -35.21 5.81 25.23
N GLY A 770 -36.53 5.91 25.37
CA GLY A 770 -37.33 6.94 24.77
C GLY A 770 -38.54 7.27 25.62
N PHE A 771 -39.02 8.47 25.38
CA PHE A 771 -40.27 8.98 25.94
C PHE A 771 -41.20 9.36 24.78
N ALA A 772 -42.46 9.00 24.88
CA ALA A 772 -43.47 9.38 23.93
C ALA A 772 -44.74 9.78 24.65
N GLU A 773 -45.29 10.91 24.26
CA GLU A 773 -46.64 11.29 24.59
C GLU A 773 -47.53 11.10 23.38
N SER A 774 -48.51 10.24 23.50
CA SER A 774 -49.51 10.04 22.44
C SER A 774 -50.88 10.09 23.03
N THR A 775 -51.76 10.70 22.31
CA THR A 775 -53.18 10.77 22.64
C THR A 775 -53.93 9.66 21.95
N PHE A 776 -54.26 8.63 22.71
CA PHE A 776 -55.16 7.58 22.26
C PHE A 776 -56.44 7.62 23.10
N ASN A 777 -57.56 7.75 22.47
CA ASN A 777 -58.87 7.65 23.13
C ASN A 777 -59.06 8.51 24.38
N VAL A 778 -59.15 9.84 24.22
CA VAL A 778 -59.55 10.81 25.25
C VAL A 778 -58.60 10.96 26.49
N GLN A 779 -57.55 10.17 26.57
CA GLN A 779 -56.59 10.23 27.67
C GLN A 779 -55.14 10.39 27.16
N ASP A 780 -54.45 11.40 27.70
CA ASP A 780 -53.01 11.56 27.48
C ASP A 780 -52.27 10.38 28.10
N LYS A 781 -51.49 9.67 27.28
CA LYS A 781 -50.66 8.53 27.72
C LYS A 781 -49.21 8.87 27.52
N ASN A 782 -48.53 9.15 28.62
CA ASN A 782 -47.10 9.24 28.63
C ASN A 782 -46.49 7.84 28.75
N ARG A 783 -45.55 7.50 27.88
CA ARG A 783 -44.85 6.22 27.84
C ARG A 783 -43.37 6.44 27.92
N LEU A 784 -42.75 5.97 28.96
CA LEU A 784 -41.30 5.74 29.03
C LEU A 784 -41.03 4.33 28.55
N TYR A 785 -40.09 4.16 27.62
CA TYR A 785 -39.74 2.83 27.09
C TYR A 785 -38.24 2.67 26.95
N GLY A 786 -37.78 1.43 27.08
CA GLY A 786 -36.43 0.99 26.76
C GLY A 786 -36.43 0.12 25.51
N LEU A 787 -35.40 0.22 24.73
CA LEU A 787 -35.15 -0.56 23.50
C LEU A 787 -33.89 -1.40 23.65
N LEU A 788 -33.94 -2.61 23.15
CA LEU A 788 -32.80 -3.49 22.99
C LEU A 788 -32.94 -4.24 21.66
N ALA A 789 -31.92 -4.15 20.83
CA ALA A 789 -31.83 -4.94 19.61
C ALA A 789 -30.48 -5.61 19.51
N LEU A 790 -30.44 -6.83 19.02
CA LEU A 790 -29.24 -7.62 18.77
C LEU A 790 -29.33 -8.20 17.37
N GLN A 791 -28.29 -8.03 16.59
CA GLN A 791 -28.18 -8.62 15.26
C GLN A 791 -26.82 -9.33 15.15
N GLY A 792 -26.84 -10.56 14.63
CA GLY A 792 -25.62 -11.35 14.49
C GLY A 792 -25.66 -12.36 13.37
N SER A 793 -24.48 -12.81 12.94
CA SER A 793 -24.32 -13.95 12.02
C SER A 793 -23.27 -14.94 12.57
N PHE A 794 -23.55 -16.25 12.47
CA PHE A 794 -22.76 -17.33 13.08
C PHE A 794 -22.70 -18.59 12.21
#